data_d5632f383529038d7ff1118b62e76312
#
_entry.id   d5632f383529038d7ff1118b62e76312
#
_cell.length_a   1.000
_cell.length_b   1.000
_cell.length_c   1.000
_cell.angle_alpha   90.00
_cell.angle_beta   90.00
_cell.angle_gamma   90.00
#
_symmetry.space_group_name_H-M   'P 1'
#
loop_
_entity.id
_entity.type
_entity.pdbx_description
1 polymer ?
#
loop_
_entity_poly.entity_id
_entity_poly.type
_entity_poly.pdbx_seq_one_letter_code
_entity_poly.pdbx_strand_id
1 'polypeptide(L)'
;GGRAVIMPDKCILCGHCLKICPQSAKTLRSDLELVKGWIAAGERVVVSIAPSYMGLLKYKTIGQVRGALIRLGFEDVRETSEGAAYVTAEYARLLKEHQMENIITTCCPSVNDLIEIYYPELVKYLAPVVSPMIAHGRILKEELGREVKIVFLGPCIAKKKEANDPRHDNCIDAVLNFRDMKKWLDQEEISIEDCEDMPFTAFDPKVNRLYPVTNGVVNSVLAEEESRGDGYRKFYVHGETNCIDLCRSMARGEIKGCFIEMNMCAGGCIKGPTVDDEEFISRFKVKLDMEERICREPADRSQMEHAVEAVSFRKEFLDRSPKDPMPTEEQIRQILRMTNKFKPEDELNCGACGYPTCREKAIAVFQHKAEVSMCIPYMHEKAESMSNLVMETSPNIVLIVGPDMRILEYSDVGEKYFGKTRSEALEMYLYEFIDPVDFQWVFDTHQNIHGKRVSYPEYHLSTLQNIVYIEKENAVLATFIDITREEELAQEDYEKKLETIDLAQKVIHKQMMVAQEIAGLLGETTAETKTTLSKLCRSLLDDSSLHEEDEMEPPLENVHIGSGAVPLSGVMTRDSLGGGSPRQAGSQSVISGASGIRPGASGASASKADSSETAEKPAGYVHLGSIRPKSPGFGR
;
A
#
# COMPACT_ATOMS: atom_id res chain seq x y z
N GLY A 1 -0.44 -2.46 -14.36
CA GLY A 1 0.12 -2.91 -13.10
C GLY A 1 -0.99 -3.46 -12.21
N GLY A 2 -0.92 -4.77 -11.90
CA GLY A 2 -1.92 -5.45 -11.09
C GLY A 2 -1.95 -4.88 -9.67
N ARG A 3 -3.11 -4.47 -9.21
CA ARG A 3 -3.34 -4.10 -7.81
C ARG A 3 -3.83 -5.33 -7.06
N ALA A 4 -3.35 -5.55 -5.83
CA ALA A 4 -3.86 -6.60 -4.97
C ALA A 4 -5.34 -6.33 -4.63
N VAL A 5 -6.23 -7.27 -4.99
CA VAL A 5 -7.67 -7.18 -4.74
C VAL A 5 -8.08 -8.22 -3.71
N ILE A 6 -8.95 -7.84 -2.79
CA ILE A 6 -9.53 -8.78 -1.83
C ILE A 6 -10.70 -9.50 -2.51
N MET A 7 -10.70 -10.82 -2.49
CA MET A 7 -11.77 -11.67 -2.97
C MET A 7 -12.75 -11.93 -1.81
N PRO A 8 -13.97 -11.36 -1.83
CA PRO A 8 -14.86 -11.40 -0.67
C PRO A 8 -15.30 -12.81 -0.26
N ASP A 9 -15.45 -13.70 -1.23
CA ASP A 9 -15.83 -15.11 -1.04
C ASP A 9 -14.72 -15.98 -0.44
N LYS A 10 -13.46 -15.51 -0.50
CA LYS A 10 -12.27 -16.21 -0.01
C LYS A 10 -11.62 -15.50 1.19
N CYS A 11 -12.05 -14.29 1.49
CA CYS A 11 -11.49 -13.49 2.58
C CYS A 11 -12.14 -13.85 3.92
N ILE A 12 -11.32 -14.28 4.88
CA ILE A 12 -11.74 -14.56 6.26
C ILE A 12 -11.75 -13.33 7.18
N LEU A 13 -11.44 -12.15 6.65
CA LEU A 13 -11.42 -10.89 7.40
C LEU A 13 -10.52 -10.89 8.66
N CYS A 14 -9.41 -11.61 8.63
CA CYS A 14 -8.45 -11.65 9.75
C CYS A 14 -7.74 -10.31 9.98
N GLY A 15 -7.71 -9.41 8.99
CA GLY A 15 -7.08 -8.09 9.10
C GLY A 15 -5.55 -8.09 8.93
N HIS A 16 -4.94 -9.23 8.63
CA HIS A 16 -3.48 -9.32 8.44
C HIS A 16 -2.98 -8.35 7.36
N CYS A 17 -3.67 -8.27 6.21
CA CYS A 17 -3.33 -7.35 5.13
C CYS A 17 -3.38 -5.85 5.50
N LEU A 18 -4.13 -5.46 6.55
CA LEU A 18 -4.13 -4.10 7.08
C LEU A 18 -2.85 -3.81 7.87
N LYS A 19 -2.39 -4.81 8.66
CA LYS A 19 -1.23 -4.66 9.54
C LYS A 19 0.10 -4.68 8.80
N ILE A 20 0.23 -5.51 7.75
CA ILE A 20 1.50 -5.72 7.05
C ILE A 20 1.70 -4.83 5.83
N CYS A 21 0.68 -4.10 5.38
CA CYS A 21 0.80 -3.26 4.19
C CYS A 21 1.63 -2.00 4.48
N PRO A 22 2.86 -1.86 3.97
CA PRO A 22 3.70 -0.69 4.26
C PRO A 22 3.15 0.61 3.67
N GLN A 23 2.27 0.50 2.66
CA GLN A 23 1.64 1.64 1.98
C GLN A 23 0.28 2.00 2.56
N SER A 24 -0.20 1.31 3.62
CA SER A 24 -1.56 1.48 4.18
C SER A 24 -2.66 1.50 3.11
N ALA A 25 -2.47 0.71 2.02
CA ALA A 25 -3.33 0.74 0.83
C ALA A 25 -4.71 0.09 1.03
N LYS A 26 -5.00 -0.44 2.23
CA LYS A 26 -6.28 -1.05 2.60
C LYS A 26 -6.95 -0.21 3.65
N THR A 27 -8.22 0.08 3.45
CA THR A 27 -9.05 0.84 4.38
C THR A 27 -10.27 0.03 4.81
N LEU A 28 -10.80 0.34 5.98
CA LEU A 28 -12.06 -0.23 6.46
C LEU A 28 -13.20 0.74 6.16
N ARG A 29 -14.33 0.21 5.70
CA ARG A 29 -15.55 0.99 5.60
C ARG A 29 -16.13 1.15 7.01
N SER A 30 -16.24 2.38 7.48
CA SER A 30 -16.88 2.71 8.77
C SER A 30 -18.38 2.88 8.61
N ASP A 31 -19.16 2.50 9.65
CA ASP A 31 -20.57 2.79 9.76
C ASP A 31 -20.84 4.03 10.63
N LEU A 32 -19.80 4.82 10.96
CA LEU A 32 -19.88 5.95 11.87
C LEU A 32 -20.94 6.98 11.43
N GLU A 33 -20.88 7.41 10.18
CA GLU A 33 -21.82 8.41 9.65
C GLU A 33 -23.27 7.88 9.59
N LEU A 34 -23.44 6.58 9.38
CA LEU A 34 -24.75 5.92 9.44
C LEU A 34 -25.33 6.01 10.86
N VAL A 35 -24.53 5.67 11.88
CA VAL A 35 -24.95 5.72 13.29
C VAL A 35 -25.25 7.14 13.73
N LYS A 36 -24.38 8.11 13.37
CA LYS A 36 -24.64 9.54 13.62
C LYS A 36 -25.95 10.00 12.99
N GLY A 37 -26.23 9.54 11.77
CA GLY A 37 -27.48 9.84 11.08
C GLY A 37 -28.72 9.33 11.82
N TRP A 38 -28.70 8.13 12.38
CA TRP A 38 -29.79 7.60 13.19
C TRP A 38 -30.04 8.42 14.45
N ILE A 39 -28.98 8.74 15.20
CA ILE A 39 -29.08 9.56 16.41
C ILE A 39 -29.62 10.95 16.08
N ALA A 40 -29.12 11.58 15.02
CA ALA A 40 -29.62 12.89 14.58
C ALA A 40 -31.09 12.87 14.12
N ALA A 41 -31.55 11.74 13.59
CA ALA A 41 -32.95 11.51 13.22
C ALA A 41 -33.86 11.19 14.43
N GLY A 42 -33.30 11.07 15.64
CA GLY A 42 -34.05 10.72 16.84
C GLY A 42 -34.43 9.24 16.94
N GLU A 43 -33.75 8.38 16.17
CA GLU A 43 -33.96 6.93 16.31
C GLU A 43 -33.39 6.42 17.63
N ARG A 44 -34.00 5.37 18.18
CA ARG A 44 -33.53 4.69 19.38
C ARG A 44 -32.31 3.84 19.02
N VAL A 45 -31.13 4.20 19.54
CA VAL A 45 -29.87 3.52 19.22
C VAL A 45 -29.21 3.01 20.51
N VAL A 46 -28.98 1.71 20.61
CA VAL A 46 -28.37 1.05 21.76
C VAL A 46 -27.04 0.42 21.37
N VAL A 47 -26.04 0.56 22.23
CA VAL A 47 -24.71 0.01 22.03
C VAL A 47 -24.54 -1.32 22.74
N SER A 48 -24.06 -2.34 22.02
CA SER A 48 -23.48 -3.56 22.55
C SER A 48 -21.94 -3.41 22.54
N ILE A 49 -21.34 -3.07 23.69
CA ILE A 49 -19.88 -2.85 23.76
C ILE A 49 -19.12 -4.14 24.09
N ALA A 50 -18.12 -4.47 23.29
CA ALA A 50 -17.27 -5.63 23.51
C ALA A 50 -16.40 -5.46 24.78
N PRO A 51 -16.25 -6.46 25.64
CA PRO A 51 -15.54 -6.33 26.93
C PRO A 51 -14.06 -5.98 26.80
N SER A 52 -13.50 -6.03 25.58
CA SER A 52 -12.15 -5.50 25.29
C SER A 52 -11.98 -4.01 25.61
N TYR A 53 -13.06 -3.24 25.73
CA TYR A 53 -13.01 -1.83 26.17
C TYR A 53 -12.27 -1.67 27.51
N MET A 54 -12.41 -2.65 28.42
CA MET A 54 -11.79 -2.62 29.73
C MET A 54 -10.26 -2.48 29.71
N GLY A 55 -9.64 -2.99 28.65
CA GLY A 55 -8.19 -2.90 28.47
C GLY A 55 -7.76 -1.89 27.39
N LEU A 56 -8.68 -1.38 26.60
CA LEU A 56 -8.37 -0.52 25.45
C LEU A 56 -8.71 0.96 25.66
N LEU A 57 -9.56 1.27 26.63
CA LEU A 57 -9.98 2.65 26.91
C LEU A 57 -9.37 3.15 28.22
N LYS A 58 -9.14 4.46 28.30
CA LYS A 58 -8.71 5.13 29.54
C LYS A 58 -9.93 5.62 30.28
N TYR A 59 -10.11 5.20 31.51
CA TYR A 59 -11.18 5.60 32.40
C TYR A 59 -10.77 5.40 33.86
N LYS A 60 -11.39 6.10 34.78
CA LYS A 60 -11.23 5.93 36.25
C LYS A 60 -12.20 4.86 36.76
N THR A 61 -13.45 4.90 36.30
CA THR A 61 -14.48 3.93 36.59
C THR A 61 -15.11 3.37 35.31
N ILE A 62 -15.59 2.14 35.34
CA ILE A 62 -16.22 1.49 34.19
C ILE A 62 -17.44 2.30 33.68
N GLY A 63 -18.21 2.88 34.60
CA GLY A 63 -19.42 3.62 34.25
C GLY A 63 -19.15 4.90 33.46
N GLN A 64 -17.94 5.47 33.51
CA GLN A 64 -17.57 6.62 32.68
C GLN A 64 -17.59 6.29 31.18
N VAL A 65 -17.30 5.04 30.81
CA VAL A 65 -17.41 4.60 29.40
C VAL A 65 -18.86 4.65 28.94
N ARG A 66 -19.80 4.20 29.80
CA ARG A 66 -21.24 4.33 29.53
C ARG A 66 -21.65 5.79 29.45
N GLY A 67 -21.23 6.62 30.42
CA GLY A 67 -21.52 8.06 30.42
C GLY A 67 -21.03 8.78 29.15
N ALA A 68 -19.84 8.45 28.65
CA ALA A 68 -19.30 9.01 27.42
C ALA A 68 -20.16 8.64 26.18
N LEU A 69 -20.61 7.40 26.07
CA LEU A 69 -21.43 6.95 24.97
C LEU A 69 -22.86 7.52 25.03
N ILE A 70 -23.45 7.62 26.21
CA ILE A 70 -24.74 8.33 26.40
C ILE A 70 -24.60 9.79 25.97
N ARG A 71 -23.49 10.45 26.30
CA ARG A 71 -23.23 11.82 25.88
C ARG A 71 -23.09 11.98 24.36
N LEU A 72 -22.66 10.94 23.63
CA LEU A 72 -22.68 10.89 22.16
C LEU A 72 -24.09 10.76 21.57
N GLY A 73 -25.13 10.53 22.41
CA GLY A 73 -26.52 10.45 21.99
C GLY A 73 -27.07 9.03 21.89
N PHE A 74 -26.35 8.01 22.33
CA PHE A 74 -26.91 6.67 22.45
C PHE A 74 -27.96 6.60 23.57
N GLU A 75 -29.04 5.86 23.34
CA GLU A 75 -30.11 5.68 24.34
C GLU A 75 -29.63 4.83 25.53
N ASP A 76 -28.92 3.74 25.24
CA ASP A 76 -28.38 2.87 26.27
C ASP A 76 -27.09 2.19 25.80
N VAL A 77 -26.30 1.69 26.76
CA VAL A 77 -25.03 0.98 26.54
C VAL A 77 -25.01 -0.28 27.40
N ARG A 78 -24.92 -1.42 26.74
CA ARG A 78 -24.93 -2.74 27.38
C ARG A 78 -23.64 -3.49 27.02
N GLU A 79 -23.19 -4.39 27.87
CA GLU A 79 -21.98 -5.20 27.64
C GLU A 79 -22.27 -6.42 26.77
N THR A 80 -21.54 -6.62 25.68
CA THR A 80 -21.64 -7.86 24.88
C THR A 80 -21.35 -9.13 25.69
N SER A 81 -20.67 -9.00 26.80
CA SER A 81 -20.41 -10.08 27.78
C SER A 81 -21.69 -10.65 28.42
N GLU A 82 -22.81 -9.93 28.39
CA GLU A 82 -24.14 -10.47 28.72
C GLU A 82 -24.51 -11.61 27.77
N GLY A 83 -24.38 -11.38 26.46
CA GLY A 83 -24.55 -12.43 25.45
C GLY A 83 -23.52 -13.55 25.57
N ALA A 84 -22.29 -13.22 26.01
CA ALA A 84 -21.26 -14.24 26.26
C ALA A 84 -21.64 -15.21 27.39
N ALA A 85 -22.38 -14.77 28.41
CA ALA A 85 -22.83 -15.63 29.49
C ALA A 85 -23.78 -16.75 28.98
N TYR A 86 -24.65 -16.44 28.03
CA TYR A 86 -25.54 -17.44 27.41
C TYR A 86 -24.79 -18.35 26.44
N VAL A 87 -23.84 -17.82 25.67
CA VAL A 87 -22.95 -18.62 24.82
C VAL A 87 -22.12 -19.60 25.65
N THR A 88 -21.64 -19.17 26.83
CA THR A 88 -20.92 -20.03 27.78
C THR A 88 -21.82 -21.18 28.27
N ALA A 89 -23.07 -20.90 28.64
CA ALA A 89 -24.03 -21.92 29.05
C ALA A 89 -24.27 -22.93 27.92
N GLU A 90 -24.41 -22.48 26.68
CA GLU A 90 -24.56 -23.39 25.54
C GLU A 90 -23.31 -24.27 25.33
N TYR A 91 -22.11 -23.74 25.49
CA TYR A 91 -20.89 -24.55 25.46
C TYR A 91 -20.85 -25.58 26.60
N ALA A 92 -21.21 -25.17 27.83
CA ALA A 92 -21.28 -26.09 28.96
C ALA A 92 -22.32 -27.22 28.70
N ARG A 93 -23.49 -26.90 28.11
CA ARG A 93 -24.48 -27.89 27.71
C ARG A 93 -23.92 -28.86 26.67
N LEU A 94 -23.23 -28.38 25.61
CA LEU A 94 -22.63 -29.24 24.59
C LEU A 94 -21.54 -30.16 25.17
N LEU A 95 -20.75 -29.69 26.12
CA LEU A 95 -19.77 -30.51 26.84
C LEU A 95 -20.46 -31.64 27.63
N LYS A 96 -21.57 -31.34 28.31
CA LYS A 96 -22.34 -32.33 29.11
C LYS A 96 -23.01 -33.36 28.23
N GLU A 97 -23.55 -32.96 27.07
CA GLU A 97 -24.20 -33.86 26.10
C GLU A 97 -23.23 -34.85 25.45
N HIS A 98 -21.96 -34.52 25.36
CA HIS A 98 -20.87 -35.36 24.85
C HIS A 98 -21.14 -35.98 23.46
N GLN A 99 -21.82 -35.24 22.57
CA GLN A 99 -22.24 -35.74 21.25
C GLN A 99 -21.18 -35.47 20.15
N MET A 100 -20.25 -34.55 20.38
CA MET A 100 -19.23 -34.15 19.40
C MET A 100 -17.89 -34.76 19.74
N GLU A 101 -17.11 -35.24 18.74
CA GLU A 101 -15.75 -35.75 18.97
C GLU A 101 -14.80 -34.65 19.42
N ASN A 102 -14.91 -33.47 18.81
CA ASN A 102 -14.23 -32.24 19.20
C ASN A 102 -15.22 -31.09 19.19
N ILE A 103 -14.98 -30.06 19.98
CA ILE A 103 -15.78 -28.84 19.99
C ILE A 103 -14.85 -27.65 19.79
N ILE A 104 -15.05 -26.91 18.69
CA ILE A 104 -14.33 -25.64 18.40
C ILE A 104 -15.28 -24.50 18.75
N THR A 105 -14.83 -23.53 19.56
CA THR A 105 -15.63 -22.35 19.88
C THR A 105 -15.84 -21.47 18.67
N THR A 106 -17.00 -20.83 18.58
CA THR A 106 -17.46 -20.09 17.40
C THR A 106 -17.58 -18.59 17.60
N CYS A 107 -16.93 -18.08 18.65
CA CYS A 107 -16.92 -16.65 18.98
C CYS A 107 -16.15 -15.79 17.96
N CYS A 108 -15.15 -16.36 17.27
CA CYS A 108 -14.30 -15.68 16.30
C CYS A 108 -14.81 -15.91 14.86
N PRO A 109 -15.43 -14.90 14.19
CA PRO A 109 -15.96 -15.09 12.84
C PRO A 109 -14.88 -15.43 11.80
N SER A 110 -13.64 -14.92 11.98
CA SER A 110 -12.53 -15.25 11.08
C SER A 110 -12.11 -16.71 11.18
N VAL A 111 -12.22 -17.34 12.35
CA VAL A 111 -11.98 -18.79 12.53
C VAL A 111 -13.11 -19.58 11.88
N ASN A 112 -14.36 -19.15 12.08
CA ASN A 112 -15.52 -19.79 11.45
C ASN A 112 -15.38 -19.75 9.92
N ASP A 113 -15.06 -18.58 9.35
CA ASP A 113 -14.79 -18.45 7.91
C ASP A 113 -13.57 -19.28 7.46
N LEU A 114 -12.49 -19.38 8.26
CA LEU A 114 -11.35 -20.23 7.93
C LEU A 114 -11.79 -21.70 7.77
N ILE A 115 -12.63 -22.17 8.66
CA ILE A 115 -13.11 -23.57 8.64
C ILE A 115 -14.14 -23.76 7.53
N GLU A 116 -15.17 -22.93 7.42
CA GLU A 116 -16.20 -23.05 6.39
C GLU A 116 -15.64 -22.95 4.96
N ILE A 117 -14.56 -22.15 4.74
CA ILE A 117 -14.00 -21.88 3.41
C ILE A 117 -12.85 -22.82 3.06
N TYR A 118 -11.96 -23.12 4.01
CA TYR A 118 -10.70 -23.80 3.71
C TYR A 118 -10.54 -25.19 4.34
N TYR A 119 -11.36 -25.52 5.34
CA TYR A 119 -11.35 -26.82 6.04
C TYR A 119 -12.77 -27.35 6.26
N PRO A 120 -13.58 -27.51 5.19
CA PRO A 120 -14.99 -27.85 5.33
C PRO A 120 -15.24 -29.18 6.05
N GLU A 121 -14.27 -30.10 6.04
CA GLU A 121 -14.32 -31.36 6.80
C GLU A 121 -14.34 -31.17 8.31
N LEU A 122 -13.93 -29.98 8.81
CA LEU A 122 -13.94 -29.62 10.22
C LEU A 122 -15.20 -28.89 10.66
N VAL A 123 -16.10 -28.53 9.74
CA VAL A 123 -17.37 -27.83 10.05
C VAL A 123 -18.17 -28.59 11.10
N LYS A 124 -18.13 -29.91 11.07
CA LYS A 124 -18.78 -30.79 12.06
C LYS A 124 -18.30 -30.61 13.52
N TYR A 125 -17.14 -29.97 13.72
CA TYR A 125 -16.55 -29.69 15.02
C TYR A 125 -16.83 -28.26 15.51
N LEU A 126 -17.36 -27.37 14.65
CA LEU A 126 -17.79 -26.05 15.10
C LEU A 126 -19.00 -26.19 16.03
N ALA A 127 -18.92 -25.60 17.21
CA ALA A 127 -20.06 -25.59 18.13
C ALA A 127 -21.25 -24.90 17.44
N PRO A 128 -22.44 -25.51 17.39
CA PRO A 128 -23.60 -24.94 16.70
C PRO A 128 -24.22 -23.76 17.49
N VAL A 129 -23.38 -22.79 17.88
CA VAL A 129 -23.74 -21.68 18.75
C VAL A 129 -23.31 -20.37 18.06
N VAL A 130 -24.15 -19.34 18.16
CA VAL A 130 -23.84 -17.99 17.68
C VAL A 130 -22.71 -17.34 18.51
N SER A 131 -22.10 -16.31 17.98
CA SER A 131 -21.13 -15.52 18.75
C SER A 131 -21.83 -14.67 19.82
N PRO A 132 -21.08 -14.21 20.86
CA PRO A 132 -21.63 -13.30 21.89
C PRO A 132 -22.27 -12.04 21.32
N MET A 133 -21.74 -11.47 20.23
CA MET A 133 -22.33 -10.31 19.56
C MET A 133 -23.76 -10.63 19.05
N ILE A 134 -23.91 -11.74 18.36
CA ILE A 134 -25.21 -12.15 17.80
C ILE A 134 -26.17 -12.57 18.91
N ALA A 135 -25.68 -13.30 19.92
CA ALA A 135 -26.47 -13.66 21.09
C ALA A 135 -27.04 -12.40 21.78
N HIS A 136 -26.18 -11.43 22.05
CA HIS A 136 -26.58 -10.18 22.68
C HIS A 136 -27.51 -9.34 21.81
N GLY A 137 -27.24 -9.26 20.50
CA GLY A 137 -28.12 -8.57 19.57
C GLY A 137 -29.53 -9.17 19.52
N ARG A 138 -29.66 -10.52 19.55
CA ARG A 138 -30.94 -11.20 19.63
C ARG A 138 -31.66 -10.90 20.93
N ILE A 139 -30.97 -10.94 22.07
CA ILE A 139 -31.50 -10.58 23.39
C ILE A 139 -32.03 -9.14 23.39
N LEU A 140 -31.21 -8.18 22.94
CA LEU A 140 -31.59 -6.78 22.90
C LEU A 140 -32.80 -6.51 21.97
N LYS A 141 -32.87 -7.16 20.82
CA LYS A 141 -34.05 -7.04 19.91
C LYS A 141 -35.31 -7.63 20.50
N GLU A 142 -35.20 -8.68 21.30
CA GLU A 142 -36.36 -9.26 22.01
C GLU A 142 -36.81 -8.38 23.17
N GLU A 143 -35.85 -7.84 23.94
CA GLU A 143 -36.13 -7.03 25.12
C GLU A 143 -36.64 -5.62 24.77
N LEU A 144 -36.02 -4.96 23.78
CA LEU A 144 -36.24 -3.54 23.49
C LEU A 144 -37.14 -3.28 22.27
N GLY A 145 -37.41 -4.32 21.47
CA GLY A 145 -38.17 -4.22 20.23
C GLY A 145 -37.27 -4.22 18.98
N ARG A 146 -37.80 -4.70 17.87
CA ARG A 146 -37.05 -4.87 16.60
C ARG A 146 -36.73 -3.54 15.92
N GLU A 147 -37.45 -2.48 16.25
CA GLU A 147 -37.26 -1.13 15.74
C GLU A 147 -36.01 -0.45 16.33
N VAL A 148 -35.55 -0.83 17.53
CA VAL A 148 -34.35 -0.29 18.15
C VAL A 148 -33.11 -0.66 17.36
N LYS A 149 -32.28 0.31 17.03
CA LYS A 149 -31.00 0.09 16.33
C LYS A 149 -29.94 -0.43 17.30
N ILE A 150 -29.41 -1.59 17.03
CA ILE A 150 -28.33 -2.18 17.85
C ILE A 150 -27.00 -1.98 17.15
N VAL A 151 -26.09 -1.26 17.79
CA VAL A 151 -24.74 -0.97 17.30
C VAL A 151 -23.73 -1.79 18.09
N PHE A 152 -23.00 -2.68 17.45
CA PHE A 152 -21.88 -3.36 18.10
C PHE A 152 -20.62 -2.48 18.05
N LEU A 153 -19.98 -2.29 19.20
CA LEU A 153 -18.72 -1.57 19.33
C LEU A 153 -17.60 -2.51 19.79
N GLY A 154 -16.59 -2.77 18.94
CA GLY A 154 -15.54 -3.73 19.28
C GLY A 154 -14.30 -3.68 18.38
N PRO A 155 -13.25 -4.47 18.66
CA PRO A 155 -11.95 -4.39 17.99
C PRO A 155 -11.84 -5.21 16.70
N CYS A 156 -12.93 -5.76 16.17
CA CYS A 156 -12.90 -6.80 15.15
C CYS A 156 -13.58 -6.38 13.85
N ILE A 157 -12.87 -6.53 12.72
CA ILE A 157 -13.42 -6.24 11.39
C ILE A 157 -14.36 -7.33 10.86
N ALA A 158 -14.12 -8.60 11.24
CA ALA A 158 -14.95 -9.72 10.81
C ALA A 158 -16.38 -9.67 11.39
N LYS A 159 -16.55 -8.98 12.52
CA LYS A 159 -17.86 -8.76 13.14
C LYS A 159 -18.84 -8.01 12.23
N LYS A 160 -18.32 -7.13 11.35
CA LYS A 160 -19.17 -6.44 10.37
C LYS A 160 -19.77 -7.40 9.33
N LYS A 161 -18.99 -8.39 8.87
CA LYS A 161 -19.50 -9.42 7.97
C LYS A 161 -20.49 -10.33 8.69
N GLU A 162 -20.19 -10.70 9.93
CA GLU A 162 -21.07 -11.50 10.77
C GLU A 162 -22.42 -10.80 11.01
N ALA A 163 -22.43 -9.50 11.32
CA ALA A 163 -23.64 -8.72 11.50
C ALA A 163 -24.53 -8.70 10.24
N ASN A 164 -23.92 -8.66 9.06
CA ASN A 164 -24.61 -8.65 7.78
C ASN A 164 -24.95 -10.07 7.23
N ASP A 165 -24.68 -11.13 7.99
CA ASP A 165 -25.03 -12.50 7.58
C ASP A 165 -26.55 -12.70 7.72
N PRO A 166 -27.25 -13.03 6.62
CA PRO A 166 -28.73 -13.21 6.64
C PRO A 166 -29.19 -14.25 7.67
N ARG A 167 -28.35 -15.19 8.08
CA ARG A 167 -28.64 -16.20 9.11
C ARG A 167 -28.86 -15.63 10.51
N HIS A 168 -28.62 -14.34 10.71
CA HIS A 168 -28.68 -13.68 12.03
C HIS A 168 -29.88 -12.72 12.18
N ASP A 169 -30.83 -12.73 11.26
CA ASP A 169 -32.11 -11.98 11.33
C ASP A 169 -31.92 -10.47 11.55
N ASN A 170 -30.79 -9.91 11.06
CA ASN A 170 -30.44 -8.50 11.23
C ASN A 170 -30.53 -8.01 12.68
N CYS A 171 -30.10 -8.83 13.64
CA CYS A 171 -30.12 -8.46 15.07
C CYS A 171 -29.07 -7.41 15.46
N ILE A 172 -28.11 -7.14 14.59
CA ILE A 172 -27.12 -6.05 14.71
C ILE A 172 -27.24 -5.15 13.48
N ASP A 173 -27.52 -3.87 13.68
CA ASP A 173 -27.78 -2.92 12.59
C ASP A 173 -26.48 -2.26 12.07
N ALA A 174 -25.48 -2.05 12.93
CA ALA A 174 -24.18 -1.47 12.55
C ALA A 174 -23.04 -1.99 13.43
N VAL A 175 -21.81 -1.88 12.90
CA VAL A 175 -20.59 -2.26 13.62
C VAL A 175 -19.58 -1.13 13.59
N LEU A 176 -19.26 -0.58 14.76
CA LEU A 176 -18.20 0.41 14.96
C LEU A 176 -16.98 -0.25 15.60
N ASN A 177 -15.81 0.29 15.31
CA ASN A 177 -14.59 -0.06 16.01
C ASN A 177 -14.16 1.04 17.00
N PHE A 178 -13.20 0.75 17.88
CA PHE A 178 -12.74 1.72 18.88
C PHE A 178 -12.05 2.94 18.27
N ARG A 179 -11.47 2.86 17.07
CA ARG A 179 -10.95 4.03 16.35
C ARG A 179 -12.09 4.95 15.89
N ASP A 180 -13.19 4.37 15.38
CA ASP A 180 -14.37 5.16 14.99
C ASP A 180 -14.93 5.91 16.20
N MET A 181 -15.06 5.22 17.33
CA MET A 181 -15.53 5.81 18.58
C MET A 181 -14.58 6.90 19.09
N LYS A 182 -13.28 6.64 19.15
CA LYS A 182 -12.28 7.63 19.57
C LYS A 182 -12.34 8.88 18.71
N LYS A 183 -12.33 8.70 17.38
CA LYS A 183 -12.47 9.81 16.44
C LYS A 183 -13.73 10.64 16.70
N TRP A 184 -14.83 9.98 17.04
CA TRP A 184 -16.08 10.68 17.34
C TRP A 184 -16.02 11.42 18.66
N LEU A 185 -15.50 10.80 19.73
CA LEU A 185 -15.28 11.47 21.02
C LEU A 185 -14.37 12.69 20.88
N ASP A 186 -13.28 12.58 20.10
CA ASP A 186 -12.36 13.68 19.83
C ASP A 186 -13.06 14.82 19.06
N GLN A 187 -13.95 14.51 18.10
CA GLN A 187 -14.74 15.51 17.36
C GLN A 187 -15.73 16.27 18.22
N GLU A 188 -16.30 15.60 19.24
CA GLU A 188 -17.26 16.20 20.19
C GLU A 188 -16.57 16.74 21.46
N GLU A 189 -15.23 16.73 21.48
CA GLU A 189 -14.43 17.18 22.64
C GLU A 189 -14.81 16.47 23.96
N ILE A 190 -15.11 15.16 23.88
CA ILE A 190 -15.51 14.34 25.02
C ILE A 190 -14.32 13.51 25.51
N SER A 191 -13.87 13.77 26.75
CA SER A 191 -12.94 12.91 27.49
C SER A 191 -13.72 11.90 28.34
N ILE A 192 -13.43 10.60 28.19
CA ILE A 192 -14.10 9.55 28.97
C ILE A 192 -13.87 9.74 30.48
N GLU A 193 -12.65 10.13 30.88
CA GLU A 193 -12.25 10.29 32.29
C GLU A 193 -13.01 11.44 33.01
N ASP A 194 -13.63 12.34 32.22
CA ASP A 194 -14.40 13.49 32.71
C ASP A 194 -15.93 13.30 32.59
N CYS A 195 -16.36 12.13 32.13
CA CYS A 195 -17.77 11.79 32.02
C CYS A 195 -18.33 11.30 33.38
N GLU A 196 -19.64 11.38 33.50
CA GLU A 196 -20.38 10.87 34.66
C GLU A 196 -20.19 9.36 34.81
N ASP A 197 -20.04 8.88 36.03
CA ASP A 197 -20.00 7.47 36.36
C ASP A 197 -21.41 6.86 36.34
N MET A 198 -21.79 6.30 35.20
CA MET A 198 -23.08 5.67 34.97
C MET A 198 -22.91 4.16 34.96
N PRO A 199 -23.18 3.44 36.05
CA PRO A 199 -22.95 1.98 36.09
C PRO A 199 -23.80 1.26 35.06
N PHE A 200 -23.30 0.17 34.52
CA PHE A 200 -24.11 -0.74 33.70
C PHE A 200 -25.20 -1.36 34.57
N THR A 201 -26.45 -1.16 34.20
CA THR A 201 -27.62 -1.38 35.07
C THR A 201 -28.23 -2.75 34.94
N ALA A 202 -27.88 -3.48 33.89
CA ALA A 202 -28.47 -4.79 33.67
C ALA A 202 -27.68 -5.87 34.41
N PHE A 203 -27.56 -6.93 33.92
CA PHE A 203 -26.91 -8.15 34.28
C PHE A 203 -25.38 -8.01 34.51
N ASP A 204 -24.81 -8.63 35.56
CA ASP A 204 -23.37 -8.70 35.76
C ASP A 204 -22.77 -9.96 35.10
N PRO A 205 -22.07 -9.84 33.96
CA PRO A 205 -21.54 -10.98 33.22
C PRO A 205 -20.32 -11.64 33.87
N LYS A 206 -19.77 -11.09 34.95
CA LYS A 206 -18.66 -11.64 35.74
C LYS A 206 -17.52 -12.19 34.89
N VAL A 207 -17.20 -13.51 34.99
CA VAL A 207 -16.10 -14.19 34.28
C VAL A 207 -16.20 -14.04 32.74
N ASN A 208 -17.40 -13.83 32.20
CA ASN A 208 -17.62 -13.73 30.76
C ASN A 208 -17.02 -12.44 30.15
N ARG A 209 -16.61 -11.46 30.97
CA ARG A 209 -15.80 -10.33 30.52
C ARG A 209 -14.38 -10.73 30.08
N LEU A 210 -13.93 -11.97 30.36
CA LEU A 210 -12.64 -12.49 29.90
C LEU A 210 -12.62 -12.95 28.43
N TYR A 211 -13.74 -13.02 27.74
CA TYR A 211 -13.81 -13.48 26.34
C TYR A 211 -12.80 -12.83 25.38
N PRO A 212 -12.40 -11.55 25.49
CA PRO A 212 -11.47 -10.94 24.57
C PRO A 212 -9.98 -11.29 24.83
N VAL A 213 -9.65 -11.92 25.94
CA VAL A 213 -8.28 -12.37 26.24
C VAL A 213 -8.11 -13.84 25.86
N THR A 214 -6.87 -14.25 25.63
CA THR A 214 -6.56 -15.66 25.34
C THR A 214 -6.90 -16.55 26.54
N ASN A 215 -7.51 -17.70 26.29
CA ASN A 215 -8.03 -18.62 27.29
C ASN A 215 -9.27 -18.09 28.04
N GLY A 216 -9.85 -16.99 27.58
CA GLY A 216 -10.99 -16.36 28.27
C GLY A 216 -12.28 -17.15 28.14
N VAL A 217 -12.54 -17.74 26.97
CA VAL A 217 -13.70 -18.59 26.75
C VAL A 217 -13.59 -19.89 27.55
N VAL A 218 -12.42 -20.53 27.53
CA VAL A 218 -12.15 -21.74 28.33
C VAL A 218 -12.33 -21.46 29.82
N ASN A 219 -11.81 -20.34 30.32
CA ASN A 219 -11.98 -19.96 31.74
C ASN A 219 -13.44 -19.71 32.10
N SER A 220 -14.21 -19.08 31.21
CA SER A 220 -15.64 -18.87 31.43
C SER A 220 -16.42 -20.20 31.51
N VAL A 221 -16.12 -21.12 30.60
CA VAL A 221 -16.75 -22.45 30.57
C VAL A 221 -16.35 -23.26 31.82
N LEU A 222 -15.06 -23.18 32.26
CA LEU A 222 -14.60 -23.88 33.48
C LEU A 222 -15.26 -23.35 34.75
N ALA A 223 -15.76 -22.15 34.78
CA ALA A 223 -16.50 -21.59 35.90
C ALA A 223 -17.91 -22.22 36.05
N GLU A 224 -18.50 -22.72 34.94
CA GLU A 224 -19.79 -23.39 34.99
C GLU A 224 -19.67 -24.78 35.62
N GLU A 225 -20.55 -25.10 36.55
CA GLU A 225 -20.55 -26.41 37.24
C GLU A 225 -20.74 -27.57 36.29
N GLU A 226 -21.57 -27.37 35.24
CA GLU A 226 -21.92 -28.35 34.24
C GLU A 226 -20.74 -28.83 33.39
N SER A 227 -19.65 -28.05 33.33
CA SER A 227 -18.43 -28.38 32.57
C SER A 227 -17.43 -29.24 33.37
N ARG A 228 -17.75 -29.59 34.63
CA ARG A 228 -16.86 -30.37 35.45
C ARG A 228 -16.99 -31.86 35.14
N GLY A 229 -15.85 -32.49 34.80
CA GLY A 229 -15.81 -33.94 34.54
C GLY A 229 -16.37 -34.37 33.20
N ASP A 230 -16.47 -33.47 32.23
CA ASP A 230 -17.01 -33.69 30.88
C ASP A 230 -16.12 -34.55 29.96
N GLY A 231 -14.90 -34.89 30.37
CA GLY A 231 -13.98 -35.75 29.63
C GLY A 231 -13.24 -35.09 28.47
N TYR A 232 -13.54 -33.83 28.12
CA TYR A 232 -12.81 -33.11 27.09
C TYR A 232 -11.56 -32.46 27.65
N ARG A 233 -10.46 -32.53 26.86
CA ARG A 233 -9.24 -31.73 27.14
C ARG A 233 -9.48 -30.32 26.63
N LYS A 234 -9.36 -29.33 27.48
CA LYS A 234 -9.59 -27.93 27.17
C LYS A 234 -8.26 -27.23 26.90
N PHE A 235 -8.14 -26.57 25.75
CA PHE A 235 -7.00 -25.72 25.42
C PHE A 235 -7.38 -24.59 24.48
N TYR A 236 -6.48 -23.65 24.28
CA TYR A 236 -6.70 -22.49 23.43
C TYR A 236 -5.58 -22.34 22.39
N VAL A 237 -5.94 -21.83 21.23
CA VAL A 237 -5.04 -21.53 20.13
C VAL A 237 -5.34 -20.13 19.60
N HIS A 238 -4.29 -19.36 19.39
CA HIS A 238 -4.42 -18.01 18.89
C HIS A 238 -3.32 -17.67 17.88
N GLY A 239 -3.65 -16.75 16.95
CA GLY A 239 -2.78 -16.37 15.84
C GLY A 239 -3.04 -17.24 14.61
N GLU A 240 -2.91 -16.60 13.48
CA GLU A 240 -3.26 -17.13 12.16
C GLU A 240 -2.52 -18.44 11.85
N THR A 241 -1.20 -18.44 11.98
CA THR A 241 -0.36 -19.63 11.72
C THR A 241 -0.76 -20.80 12.60
N ASN A 242 -0.92 -20.58 13.90
CA ASN A 242 -1.27 -21.64 14.85
C ASN A 242 -2.68 -22.20 14.57
N CYS A 243 -3.64 -21.33 14.22
CA CYS A 243 -4.99 -21.77 13.84
C CYS A 243 -4.97 -22.65 12.59
N ILE A 244 -4.18 -22.27 11.57
CA ILE A 244 -4.01 -23.06 10.35
C ILE A 244 -3.35 -24.42 10.65
N ASP A 245 -2.30 -24.44 11.45
CA ASP A 245 -1.59 -25.67 11.81
C ASP A 245 -2.48 -26.62 12.61
N LEU A 246 -3.27 -26.09 13.56
CA LEU A 246 -4.28 -26.87 14.25
C LEU A 246 -5.32 -27.47 13.29
N CYS A 247 -5.87 -26.66 12.37
CA CYS A 247 -6.84 -27.16 11.38
C CYS A 247 -6.23 -28.30 10.55
N ARG A 248 -4.96 -28.19 10.12
CA ARG A 248 -4.25 -29.26 9.40
C ARG A 248 -4.11 -30.54 10.22
N SER A 249 -3.76 -30.43 11.52
CA SER A 249 -3.64 -31.59 12.41
C SER A 249 -5.01 -32.24 12.69
N MET A 250 -6.05 -31.44 12.84
CA MET A 250 -7.43 -31.95 12.99
C MET A 250 -7.93 -32.64 11.72
N ALA A 251 -7.63 -32.08 10.53
CA ALA A 251 -7.99 -32.69 9.25
C ALA A 251 -7.29 -34.07 9.05
N ARG A 252 -6.09 -34.25 9.61
CA ARG A 252 -5.39 -35.55 9.66
C ARG A 252 -5.92 -36.50 10.74
N GLY A 253 -6.87 -36.06 11.58
CA GLY A 253 -7.43 -36.87 12.66
C GLY A 253 -6.52 -37.07 13.88
N GLU A 254 -5.49 -36.24 14.03
CA GLU A 254 -4.52 -36.33 15.15
C GLU A 254 -5.08 -35.80 16.47
N ILE A 255 -6.13 -34.96 16.43
CA ILE A 255 -6.72 -34.29 17.60
C ILE A 255 -8.13 -34.82 17.84
N LYS A 256 -8.35 -35.35 19.04
CA LYS A 256 -9.65 -35.93 19.45
C LYS A 256 -9.96 -35.66 20.92
N GLY A 257 -11.24 -35.58 21.25
CA GLY A 257 -11.72 -35.38 22.63
C GLY A 257 -11.34 -34.03 23.20
N CYS A 258 -11.41 -32.96 22.39
CA CYS A 258 -10.97 -31.65 22.78
C CYS A 258 -12.05 -30.58 22.67
N PHE A 259 -12.09 -29.69 23.67
CA PHE A 259 -12.77 -28.40 23.60
C PHE A 259 -11.72 -27.32 23.33
N ILE A 260 -11.86 -26.61 22.22
CA ILE A 260 -10.80 -25.77 21.68
C ILE A 260 -11.29 -24.33 21.51
N GLU A 261 -10.71 -23.42 22.28
CA GLU A 261 -10.85 -21.99 22.01
C GLU A 261 -9.90 -21.61 20.88
N MET A 262 -10.46 -21.10 19.78
CA MET A 262 -9.67 -20.61 18.64
C MET A 262 -9.88 -19.11 18.39
N ASN A 263 -8.78 -18.35 18.34
CA ASN A 263 -8.80 -16.93 18.07
C ASN A 263 -7.82 -16.58 16.96
N MET A 264 -8.30 -15.96 15.87
CA MET A 264 -7.46 -15.57 14.73
C MET A 264 -6.39 -14.54 15.10
N CYS A 265 -6.69 -13.64 16.04
CA CYS A 265 -5.76 -12.60 16.47
C CYS A 265 -4.76 -13.15 17.50
N ALA A 266 -3.46 -12.98 17.25
CA ALA A 266 -2.41 -13.34 18.19
C ALA A 266 -2.53 -12.51 19.47
N GLY A 267 -2.86 -13.16 20.60
CA GLY A 267 -3.10 -12.53 21.90
C GLY A 267 -4.56 -12.18 22.20
N GLY A 268 -5.52 -12.67 21.42
CA GLY A 268 -6.95 -12.46 21.61
C GLY A 268 -7.50 -11.18 20.97
N CYS A 269 -8.77 -10.88 21.22
CA CYS A 269 -9.47 -9.74 20.64
C CYS A 269 -8.92 -8.39 21.10
N ILE A 270 -8.29 -8.30 22.25
CA ILE A 270 -7.56 -7.09 22.72
C ILE A 270 -6.41 -6.70 21.79
N LYS A 271 -6.05 -7.56 20.84
CA LYS A 271 -5.09 -7.34 19.75
C LYS A 271 -5.76 -7.37 18.38
N GLY A 272 -7.03 -7.08 18.30
CA GLY A 272 -7.77 -7.02 17.06
C GLY A 272 -7.12 -6.13 16.01
N PRO A 273 -7.50 -6.28 14.73
CA PRO A 273 -6.86 -5.55 13.63
C PRO A 273 -7.14 -4.04 13.62
N THR A 274 -8.08 -3.58 14.43
CA THR A 274 -8.43 -2.14 14.58
C THR A 274 -7.88 -1.52 15.86
N VAL A 275 -7.03 -2.25 16.61
CA VAL A 275 -6.35 -1.76 17.80
C VAL A 275 -4.96 -1.27 17.40
N ASP A 276 -4.66 0.01 17.67
CA ASP A 276 -3.35 0.60 17.40
C ASP A 276 -2.32 0.19 18.44
N ASP A 277 -1.14 -0.20 17.97
CA ASP A 277 -0.07 -0.69 18.86
C ASP A 277 0.66 0.46 19.60
N GLU A 278 0.57 1.70 19.11
CA GLU A 278 1.32 2.85 19.65
C GLU A 278 0.67 3.53 20.86
N GLU A 279 -0.65 3.38 21.03
CA GLU A 279 -1.39 4.06 22.09
C GLU A 279 -1.67 3.18 23.33
N PHE A 280 -1.36 1.90 23.26
CA PHE A 280 -1.81 0.97 24.29
C PHE A 280 -0.68 0.46 25.20
N ILE A 281 -1.01 0.46 26.49
CA ILE A 281 -0.28 -0.22 27.56
C ILE A 281 0.12 -1.63 27.09
N SER A 282 1.28 -2.14 27.55
CA SER A 282 1.72 -3.50 27.27
C SER A 282 0.55 -4.49 27.36
N ARG A 283 0.33 -5.25 26.30
CA ARG A 283 -0.77 -6.23 26.13
C ARG A 283 -0.80 -7.29 27.24
N PHE A 284 0.36 -7.58 27.82
CA PHE A 284 0.45 -8.46 28.98
C PHE A 284 -0.11 -7.78 30.22
N LYS A 285 0.16 -6.48 30.40
CA LYS A 285 -0.42 -5.70 31.49
C LYS A 285 -1.94 -5.61 31.36
N VAL A 286 -2.47 -5.31 30.16
CA VAL A 286 -3.92 -5.32 29.90
C VAL A 286 -4.54 -6.66 30.26
N LYS A 287 -3.92 -7.76 29.83
CA LYS A 287 -4.40 -9.10 30.16
C LYS A 287 -4.40 -9.34 31.68
N LEU A 288 -3.31 -9.02 32.34
CA LEU A 288 -3.19 -9.19 33.80
C LEU A 288 -4.20 -8.30 34.54
N ASP A 289 -4.32 -7.04 34.17
CA ASP A 289 -5.28 -6.11 34.78
C ASP A 289 -6.73 -6.60 34.61
N MET A 290 -7.07 -7.16 33.44
CA MET A 290 -8.40 -7.75 33.22
C MET A 290 -8.60 -9.01 34.06
N GLU A 291 -7.62 -9.91 34.10
CA GLU A 291 -7.70 -11.16 34.88
C GLU A 291 -7.76 -10.90 36.40
N GLU A 292 -7.16 -9.81 36.87
CA GLU A 292 -7.19 -9.41 38.27
C GLU A 292 -8.51 -8.74 38.67
N ARG A 293 -9.07 -7.89 37.80
CA ARG A 293 -10.28 -7.10 38.09
C ARG A 293 -11.58 -7.86 37.89
N ILE A 294 -11.56 -8.94 37.09
CA ILE A 294 -12.78 -9.67 36.72
C ILE A 294 -13.07 -10.77 37.76
N CYS A 295 -14.30 -10.77 38.26
CA CYS A 295 -14.82 -11.82 39.10
C CYS A 295 -14.85 -13.16 38.35
N ARG A 296 -14.30 -14.22 38.91
CA ARG A 296 -14.18 -15.55 38.29
C ARG A 296 -15.39 -16.46 38.53
N GLU A 297 -16.43 -15.93 39.11
CA GLU A 297 -17.68 -16.65 39.28
C GLU A 297 -18.48 -16.68 37.98
N PRO A 298 -19.32 -17.70 37.79
CA PRO A 298 -20.28 -17.71 36.68
C PRO A 298 -21.29 -16.57 36.84
N ALA A 299 -21.86 -16.13 35.71
CA ALA A 299 -22.93 -15.14 35.74
C ALA A 299 -24.22 -15.71 36.34
N ASP A 300 -24.96 -14.89 37.09
CA ASP A 300 -26.29 -15.23 37.56
C ASP A 300 -27.31 -14.86 36.47
N ARG A 301 -27.76 -15.85 35.70
CA ARG A 301 -28.67 -15.68 34.56
C ARG A 301 -30.15 -15.59 34.96
N SER A 302 -30.47 -15.83 36.25
CA SER A 302 -31.88 -15.86 36.72
C SER A 302 -32.63 -14.53 36.51
N GLN A 303 -31.90 -13.43 36.45
CA GLN A 303 -32.48 -12.09 36.27
C GLN A 303 -32.98 -11.82 34.82
N MET A 304 -32.57 -12.64 33.84
CA MET A 304 -32.92 -12.44 32.43
C MET A 304 -33.65 -13.62 31.80
N GLU A 305 -34.10 -14.62 32.58
CA GLU A 305 -34.70 -15.84 32.07
C GLU A 305 -35.90 -15.57 31.16
N HIS A 306 -36.77 -14.62 31.51
CA HIS A 306 -37.98 -14.33 30.72
C HIS A 306 -37.68 -13.68 29.35
N ALA A 307 -36.64 -12.85 29.24
CA ALA A 307 -36.28 -12.21 27.98
C ALA A 307 -35.58 -13.20 27.01
N VAL A 308 -35.05 -14.30 27.53
CA VAL A 308 -34.20 -15.23 26.81
C VAL A 308 -34.94 -16.51 26.37
N GLU A 309 -36.06 -16.86 27.00
CA GLU A 309 -36.86 -18.07 26.65
C GLU A 309 -37.25 -18.16 25.16
N ALA A 310 -37.48 -17.01 24.52
CA ALA A 310 -37.83 -16.93 23.11
C ALA A 310 -36.59 -16.85 22.17
N VAL A 311 -35.37 -16.71 22.73
CA VAL A 311 -34.15 -16.47 21.94
C VAL A 311 -33.42 -17.75 21.62
N SER A 312 -33.22 -18.03 20.34
CA SER A 312 -32.37 -19.14 19.90
C SER A 312 -30.91 -18.70 19.80
N PHE A 313 -29.99 -19.41 20.47
CA PHE A 313 -28.54 -19.22 20.35
C PHE A 313 -27.92 -20.17 19.31
N ARG A 314 -28.74 -20.95 18.61
CA ARG A 314 -28.26 -21.91 17.60
C ARG A 314 -27.84 -21.24 16.32
N LYS A 315 -26.72 -21.74 15.75
CA LYS A 315 -26.21 -21.40 14.41
C LYS A 315 -25.83 -22.66 13.66
N GLU A 316 -26.16 -22.70 12.39
CA GLU A 316 -25.70 -23.73 11.46
C GLU A 316 -24.47 -23.21 10.69
N PHE A 317 -23.47 -24.07 10.55
CA PHE A 317 -22.27 -23.82 9.77
C PHE A 317 -22.27 -24.67 8.51
N LEU A 318 -21.79 -24.12 7.41
CA LEU A 318 -21.91 -24.71 6.08
C LEU A 318 -20.56 -24.85 5.42
N ASP A 319 -20.42 -25.86 4.55
CA ASP A 319 -19.32 -25.90 3.58
C ASP A 319 -19.50 -24.74 2.57
N ARG A 320 -18.61 -23.76 2.68
CA ARG A 320 -18.52 -22.60 1.81
C ARG A 320 -17.26 -22.61 0.97
N SER A 321 -16.64 -23.78 0.82
CA SER A 321 -15.41 -23.94 0.05
C SER A 321 -15.64 -23.47 -1.40
N PRO A 322 -14.76 -22.60 -1.93
CA PRO A 322 -14.89 -22.13 -3.30
C PRO A 322 -14.70 -23.30 -4.25
N LYS A 323 -15.68 -23.57 -5.08
CA LYS A 323 -15.57 -24.56 -6.17
C LYS A 323 -14.88 -23.92 -7.36
N ASP A 324 -13.59 -23.62 -7.18
CA ASP A 324 -12.78 -23.09 -8.29
C ASP A 324 -12.63 -24.17 -9.38
N PRO A 325 -12.86 -23.84 -10.65
CA PRO A 325 -12.68 -24.80 -11.72
C PRO A 325 -11.21 -25.20 -11.80
N MET A 326 -10.96 -26.49 -11.90
CA MET A 326 -9.58 -27.01 -12.14
C MET A 326 -9.29 -26.99 -13.65
N PRO A 327 -8.15 -26.41 -14.06
CA PRO A 327 -7.76 -26.40 -15.47
C PRO A 327 -7.37 -27.81 -15.93
N THR A 328 -7.61 -28.06 -17.21
CA THR A 328 -7.07 -29.26 -17.87
C THR A 328 -5.55 -29.17 -18.02
N GLU A 329 -4.90 -30.30 -18.23
CA GLU A 329 -3.42 -30.33 -18.43
C GLU A 329 -2.97 -29.44 -19.61
N GLU A 330 -3.78 -29.37 -20.67
CA GLU A 330 -3.49 -28.50 -21.81
C GLU A 330 -3.59 -27.00 -21.45
N GLN A 331 -4.57 -26.63 -20.65
CA GLN A 331 -4.70 -25.24 -20.16
C GLN A 331 -3.55 -24.86 -19.22
N ILE A 332 -3.07 -25.77 -18.37
CA ILE A 332 -1.89 -25.55 -17.54
C ILE A 332 -0.66 -25.31 -18.42
N ARG A 333 -0.44 -26.16 -19.43
CA ARG A 333 0.68 -26.00 -20.38
C ARG A 333 0.60 -24.70 -21.16
N GLN A 334 -0.59 -24.29 -21.57
CA GLN A 334 -0.77 -23.02 -22.28
C GLN A 334 -0.34 -21.84 -21.40
N ILE A 335 -0.70 -21.83 -20.12
CA ILE A 335 -0.31 -20.77 -19.19
C ILE A 335 1.20 -20.81 -18.89
N LEU A 336 1.79 -21.99 -18.75
CA LEU A 336 3.24 -22.15 -18.58
C LEU A 336 4.01 -21.57 -19.78
N ARG A 337 3.55 -21.82 -21.01
CA ARG A 337 4.13 -21.22 -22.23
C ARG A 337 4.10 -19.69 -22.22
N MET A 338 3.07 -19.07 -21.63
CA MET A 338 2.98 -17.60 -21.48
C MET A 338 4.08 -17.02 -20.56
N THR A 339 4.79 -17.87 -19.82
CA THR A 339 5.93 -17.51 -18.97
C THR A 339 7.23 -18.17 -19.46
N ASN A 340 7.36 -18.41 -20.77
CA ASN A 340 8.51 -19.04 -21.43
C ASN A 340 8.88 -20.43 -20.91
N LYS A 341 7.87 -21.20 -20.42
CA LYS A 341 8.07 -22.56 -19.92
C LYS A 341 7.46 -23.56 -20.90
N PHE A 342 8.29 -24.04 -21.80
CA PHE A 342 7.88 -24.95 -22.87
C PHE A 342 8.10 -26.44 -22.53
N LYS A 343 9.10 -26.71 -21.67
CA LYS A 343 9.49 -28.03 -21.23
C LYS A 343 9.45 -28.14 -19.71
N PRO A 344 9.37 -29.34 -19.13
CA PRO A 344 9.43 -29.54 -17.68
C PRO A 344 10.70 -28.97 -17.03
N GLU A 345 11.83 -28.95 -17.75
CA GLU A 345 13.09 -28.40 -17.26
C GLU A 345 13.06 -26.90 -17.06
N ASP A 346 12.15 -26.17 -17.77
CA ASP A 346 11.96 -24.73 -17.64
C ASP A 346 11.17 -24.36 -16.38
N GLU A 347 10.55 -25.36 -15.72
CA GLU A 347 9.78 -25.19 -14.50
C GLU A 347 10.71 -25.11 -13.29
N LEU A 348 11.33 -23.95 -13.04
CA LEU A 348 12.31 -23.74 -11.96
C LEU A 348 11.76 -24.01 -10.54
N ASN A 349 10.45 -23.95 -10.36
CA ASN A 349 9.78 -24.14 -9.06
C ASN A 349 10.43 -23.33 -7.91
N CYS A 350 10.91 -22.12 -8.21
CA CYS A 350 11.76 -21.30 -7.32
C CYS A 350 10.99 -20.66 -6.15
N GLY A 351 9.66 -20.70 -6.15
CA GLY A 351 8.81 -20.11 -5.10
C GLY A 351 8.77 -18.58 -5.05
N ALA A 352 9.58 -17.85 -5.83
CA ALA A 352 9.70 -16.38 -5.76
C ALA A 352 8.39 -15.62 -6.06
N CYS A 353 7.47 -16.24 -6.81
CA CYS A 353 6.14 -15.68 -7.08
C CYS A 353 5.11 -15.96 -5.98
N GLY A 354 5.50 -16.62 -4.87
CA GLY A 354 4.63 -16.99 -3.75
C GLY A 354 3.90 -18.34 -3.91
N TYR A 355 4.13 -19.06 -5.02
CA TYR A 355 3.60 -20.40 -5.27
C TYR A 355 4.72 -21.44 -5.19
N PRO A 356 4.49 -22.61 -4.55
CA PRO A 356 5.53 -23.65 -4.40
C PRO A 356 6.03 -24.19 -5.74
N THR A 357 5.13 -24.31 -6.73
CA THR A 357 5.46 -24.84 -8.06
C THR A 357 4.96 -23.92 -9.18
N CYS A 358 5.61 -24.01 -10.35
CA CYS A 358 5.17 -23.30 -11.55
C CYS A 358 3.78 -23.75 -12.00
N ARG A 359 3.44 -25.02 -11.78
CA ARG A 359 2.12 -25.60 -12.08
C ARG A 359 1.03 -25.03 -11.17
N GLU A 360 1.28 -24.95 -9.87
CA GLU A 360 0.34 -24.33 -8.93
C GLU A 360 0.09 -22.86 -9.25
N LYS A 361 1.15 -22.13 -9.66
CA LYS A 361 0.97 -20.78 -10.18
C LYS A 361 0.11 -20.76 -11.45
N ALA A 362 0.32 -21.67 -12.38
CA ALA A 362 -0.49 -21.76 -13.61
C ALA A 362 -1.96 -22.04 -13.29
N ILE A 363 -2.25 -22.94 -12.33
CA ILE A 363 -3.60 -23.17 -11.82
C ILE A 363 -4.18 -21.89 -11.22
N ALA A 364 -3.40 -21.17 -10.41
CA ALA A 364 -3.83 -19.91 -9.81
C ALA A 364 -4.11 -18.80 -10.86
N VAL A 365 -3.33 -18.75 -11.95
CA VAL A 365 -3.59 -17.84 -13.09
C VAL A 365 -4.90 -18.22 -13.78
N PHE A 366 -5.16 -19.50 -14.03
CA PHE A 366 -6.42 -19.96 -14.60
C PHE A 366 -7.62 -19.56 -13.73
N GLN A 367 -7.46 -19.66 -12.43
CA GLN A 367 -8.49 -19.30 -11.43
C GLN A 367 -8.55 -17.80 -11.14
N HIS A 368 -7.85 -16.95 -11.91
CA HIS A 368 -7.78 -15.48 -11.71
C HIS A 368 -7.26 -15.05 -10.31
N LYS A 369 -6.50 -15.92 -9.64
CA LYS A 369 -5.86 -15.66 -8.34
C LYS A 369 -4.45 -15.09 -8.47
N ALA A 370 -3.83 -15.25 -9.63
CA ALA A 370 -2.49 -14.77 -9.95
C ALA A 370 -2.43 -14.20 -11.36
N GLU A 371 -1.45 -13.33 -11.60
CA GLU A 371 -1.14 -12.82 -12.94
C GLU A 371 0.11 -13.52 -13.51
N VAL A 372 0.17 -13.61 -14.83
CA VAL A 372 1.33 -14.13 -15.55
C VAL A 372 2.60 -13.36 -15.17
N SER A 373 2.48 -12.03 -15.06
CA SER A 373 3.54 -11.09 -14.69
C SER A 373 4.13 -11.27 -13.29
N MET A 374 3.52 -12.08 -12.42
CA MET A 374 4.09 -12.37 -11.09
C MET A 374 5.31 -13.31 -11.14
N CYS A 375 5.62 -13.92 -12.28
CA CYS A 375 6.80 -14.78 -12.41
C CYS A 375 8.08 -13.93 -12.46
N ILE A 376 8.88 -13.96 -11.40
CA ILE A 376 10.09 -13.12 -11.29
C ILE A 376 11.11 -13.46 -12.40
N PRO A 377 11.49 -14.73 -12.65
CA PRO A 377 12.38 -15.04 -13.77
C PRO A 377 11.87 -14.57 -15.12
N TYR A 378 10.58 -14.76 -15.42
CA TYR A 378 9.97 -14.28 -16.65
C TYR A 378 9.98 -12.74 -16.76
N MET A 379 9.72 -12.03 -15.67
CA MET A 379 9.75 -10.56 -15.67
C MET A 379 11.17 -10.02 -15.87
N HIS A 380 12.17 -10.69 -15.29
CA HIS A 380 13.58 -10.35 -15.48
C HIS A 380 13.99 -10.55 -16.95
N GLU A 381 13.75 -11.73 -17.50
CA GLU A 381 14.01 -12.06 -18.90
C GLU A 381 13.30 -11.09 -19.87
N LYS A 382 12.04 -10.76 -19.57
CA LYS A 382 11.28 -9.79 -20.37
C LYS A 382 11.87 -8.38 -20.29
N ALA A 383 12.32 -7.96 -19.10
CA ALA A 383 12.94 -6.65 -18.91
C ALA A 383 14.29 -6.56 -19.66
N GLU A 384 15.12 -7.59 -19.57
CA GLU A 384 16.38 -7.68 -20.33
C GLU A 384 16.12 -7.68 -21.84
N SER A 385 15.16 -8.49 -22.32
CA SER A 385 14.80 -8.52 -23.74
C SER A 385 14.30 -7.16 -24.23
N MET A 386 13.51 -6.43 -23.44
CA MET A 386 13.06 -5.08 -23.80
C MET A 386 14.20 -4.07 -23.81
N SER A 387 15.13 -4.16 -22.84
CA SER A 387 16.32 -3.28 -22.80
C SER A 387 17.19 -3.53 -24.03
N ASN A 388 17.50 -4.80 -24.34
CA ASN A 388 18.27 -5.16 -25.53
C ASN A 388 17.59 -4.68 -26.81
N LEU A 389 16.27 -4.88 -26.93
CA LEU A 389 15.52 -4.42 -28.10
C LEU A 389 15.62 -2.89 -28.32
N VAL A 390 15.57 -2.09 -27.25
CA VAL A 390 15.75 -0.64 -27.34
C VAL A 390 17.16 -0.29 -27.81
N MET A 391 18.19 -0.98 -27.30
CA MET A 391 19.58 -0.77 -27.70
C MET A 391 19.83 -1.17 -29.17
N GLU A 392 19.24 -2.28 -29.63
CA GLU A 392 19.36 -2.80 -31.01
C GLU A 392 18.59 -1.95 -32.02
N THR A 393 17.40 -1.43 -31.65
CA THR A 393 16.50 -0.72 -32.60
C THR A 393 16.62 0.80 -32.55
N SER A 394 17.34 1.37 -31.58
CA SER A 394 17.54 2.81 -31.49
C SER A 394 18.28 3.32 -32.75
N PRO A 395 17.77 4.33 -33.46
CA PRO A 395 18.50 4.95 -34.56
C PRO A 395 19.67 5.80 -34.09
N ASN A 396 19.74 6.11 -32.81
CA ASN A 396 20.72 6.96 -32.19
C ASN A 396 21.78 6.13 -31.44
N ILE A 397 22.97 6.68 -31.30
CA ILE A 397 23.97 6.11 -30.41
C ILE A 397 23.53 6.33 -28.99
N VAL A 398 23.40 5.25 -28.21
CA VAL A 398 23.02 5.30 -26.79
C VAL A 398 24.16 4.70 -25.96
N LEU A 399 24.56 5.44 -24.93
CA LEU A 399 25.61 5.08 -24.00
C LEU A 399 25.08 5.25 -22.57
N ILE A 400 25.37 4.30 -21.68
CA ILE A 400 25.23 4.46 -20.24
C ILE A 400 26.60 4.33 -19.62
N VAL A 401 27.00 5.31 -18.81
CA VAL A 401 28.33 5.41 -18.23
C VAL A 401 28.22 5.48 -16.70
N GLY A 402 29.05 4.70 -16.02
CA GLY A 402 29.17 4.71 -14.56
C GLY A 402 30.00 5.87 -14.02
N PRO A 403 30.01 6.08 -12.68
CA PRO A 403 30.75 7.18 -12.04
C PRO A 403 32.28 7.06 -12.20
N ASP A 404 32.77 5.88 -12.48
CA ASP A 404 34.16 5.60 -12.79
C ASP A 404 34.50 5.75 -14.28
N MET A 405 33.59 6.33 -15.08
CA MET A 405 33.69 6.47 -16.54
C MET A 405 33.73 5.14 -17.29
N ARG A 406 33.34 4.03 -16.66
CA ARG A 406 33.19 2.74 -17.33
C ARG A 406 31.87 2.70 -18.10
N ILE A 407 31.91 2.14 -19.28
CA ILE A 407 30.70 1.96 -20.10
C ILE A 407 29.90 0.80 -19.53
N LEU A 408 28.65 1.07 -19.16
CA LEU A 408 27.71 0.08 -18.62
C LEU A 408 26.80 -0.48 -19.70
N GLU A 409 26.41 0.36 -20.68
CA GLU A 409 25.60 -0.04 -21.83
C GLU A 409 26.03 0.73 -23.08
N TYR A 410 25.91 0.08 -24.24
CA TYR A 410 26.34 0.59 -25.53
C TYR A 410 25.44 0.07 -26.63
N SER A 411 24.87 0.95 -27.46
CA SER A 411 23.96 0.57 -28.56
C SER A 411 24.72 0.08 -29.81
N ASP A 412 24.08 -0.77 -30.59
CA ASP A 412 24.64 -1.32 -31.84
C ASP A 412 24.95 -0.24 -32.86
N VAL A 413 24.22 0.88 -32.86
CA VAL A 413 24.53 2.04 -33.70
C VAL A 413 25.88 2.67 -33.34
N GLY A 414 26.25 2.65 -32.06
CA GLY A 414 27.56 3.10 -31.59
C GLY A 414 28.69 2.26 -32.20
N GLU A 415 28.50 0.94 -32.33
CA GLU A 415 29.45 0.04 -32.98
C GLU A 415 29.77 0.47 -34.41
N LYS A 416 28.72 0.89 -35.16
CA LYS A 416 28.86 1.32 -36.55
C LYS A 416 29.70 2.58 -36.68
N TYR A 417 29.61 3.54 -35.75
CA TYR A 417 30.31 4.82 -35.87
C TYR A 417 31.68 4.80 -35.19
N PHE A 418 31.81 4.18 -34.04
CA PHE A 418 33.08 4.15 -33.30
C PHE A 418 33.93 2.91 -33.57
N GLY A 419 33.42 1.94 -34.33
CA GLY A 419 34.15 0.73 -34.73
C GLY A 419 34.51 -0.19 -33.58
N LYS A 420 33.80 -0.11 -32.45
CA LYS A 420 33.96 -0.96 -31.28
C LYS A 420 32.73 -1.80 -31.09
N THR A 421 32.89 -3.10 -30.94
CA THR A 421 31.77 -3.99 -30.65
C THR A 421 31.21 -3.72 -29.25
N ARG A 422 29.92 -4.04 -29.03
CA ARG A 422 29.30 -3.86 -27.71
C ARG A 422 30.09 -4.58 -26.62
N SER A 423 30.58 -5.78 -26.88
CA SER A 423 31.35 -6.56 -25.91
C SER A 423 32.69 -5.89 -25.57
N GLU A 424 33.37 -5.30 -26.55
CA GLU A 424 34.61 -4.54 -26.32
C GLU A 424 34.33 -3.26 -25.55
N ALA A 425 33.30 -2.50 -25.94
CA ALA A 425 32.94 -1.24 -25.32
C ALA A 425 32.59 -1.39 -23.84
N LEU A 426 31.90 -2.46 -23.44
CA LEU A 426 31.56 -2.73 -22.04
C LEU A 426 32.79 -3.03 -21.14
N GLU A 427 33.93 -3.39 -21.73
CA GLU A 427 35.19 -3.59 -21.02
C GLU A 427 36.06 -2.32 -20.97
N MET A 428 35.67 -1.28 -21.72
CA MET A 428 36.42 -0.03 -21.90
C MET A 428 35.92 1.07 -20.97
N TYR A 429 36.77 2.09 -20.84
CA TYR A 429 36.42 3.36 -20.26
C TYR A 429 36.08 4.39 -21.34
N LEU A 430 35.19 5.31 -21.04
CA LEU A 430 34.71 6.32 -22.00
C LEU A 430 35.86 7.13 -22.62
N TYR A 431 36.88 7.52 -21.84
CA TYR A 431 38.02 8.33 -22.27
C TYR A 431 38.92 7.64 -23.31
N GLU A 432 38.71 6.35 -23.58
CA GLU A 432 39.47 5.61 -24.58
C GLU A 432 39.07 5.95 -26.04
N PHE A 433 37.86 6.52 -26.24
CA PHE A 433 37.40 6.92 -27.55
C PHE A 433 36.46 8.14 -27.60
N ILE A 434 36.02 8.65 -26.44
CA ILE A 434 35.22 9.87 -26.34
C ILE A 434 35.77 10.74 -25.20
N ASP A 435 35.82 12.07 -25.42
CA ASP A 435 36.21 13.02 -24.37
C ASP A 435 35.21 12.96 -23.20
N PRO A 436 35.64 12.67 -21.97
CA PRO A 436 34.74 12.48 -20.83
C PRO A 436 34.30 13.79 -20.15
N VAL A 437 34.78 14.96 -20.59
CA VAL A 437 34.62 16.26 -19.88
C VAL A 437 33.15 16.56 -19.61
N ASP A 438 32.26 16.40 -20.59
CA ASP A 438 30.82 16.66 -20.44
C ASP A 438 30.16 15.67 -19.51
N PHE A 439 30.55 14.40 -19.56
CA PHE A 439 30.05 13.36 -18.66
C PHE A 439 30.48 13.62 -17.23
N GLN A 440 31.72 13.99 -17.01
CA GLN A 440 32.26 14.33 -15.70
C GLN A 440 31.55 15.56 -15.10
N TRP A 441 31.31 16.59 -15.93
CA TRP A 441 30.57 17.77 -15.53
C TRP A 441 29.13 17.40 -15.09
N VAL A 442 28.43 16.51 -15.83
CA VAL A 442 27.10 16.03 -15.47
C VAL A 442 27.11 15.22 -14.17
N PHE A 443 28.12 14.39 -13.93
CA PHE A 443 28.29 13.68 -12.66
C PHE A 443 28.53 14.63 -11.49
N ASP A 444 29.38 15.66 -11.67
CA ASP A 444 29.76 16.56 -10.61
C ASP A 444 28.65 17.56 -10.24
N THR A 445 27.89 18.01 -11.23
CA THR A 445 26.86 19.05 -11.04
C THR A 445 25.45 18.49 -10.93
N HIS A 446 25.21 17.26 -11.37
CA HIS A 446 23.89 16.66 -11.55
C HIS A 446 22.95 17.46 -12.50
N GLN A 447 23.53 18.30 -13.36
CA GLN A 447 22.79 19.05 -14.37
C GLN A 447 22.88 18.34 -15.71
N ASN A 448 21.76 18.30 -16.42
CA ASN A 448 21.67 17.64 -17.72
C ASN A 448 22.15 18.55 -18.83
N ILE A 449 22.79 17.98 -19.84
CA ILE A 449 23.14 18.65 -21.09
C ILE A 449 22.14 18.24 -22.16
N HIS A 450 21.57 19.22 -22.88
CA HIS A 450 20.62 18.98 -23.96
C HIS A 450 21.03 19.72 -25.22
N GLY A 451 21.01 19.04 -26.35
CA GLY A 451 21.21 19.63 -27.66
C GLY A 451 22.62 20.17 -27.93
N LYS A 452 23.64 19.68 -27.20
CA LYS A 452 25.03 20.10 -27.46
C LYS A 452 25.54 19.52 -28.77
N ARG A 453 26.06 20.36 -29.65
CA ARG A 453 26.70 19.93 -30.89
C ARG A 453 28.17 19.58 -30.61
N VAL A 454 28.57 18.37 -31.03
CA VAL A 454 29.95 17.90 -30.89
C VAL A 454 30.37 17.18 -32.16
N SER A 455 31.51 17.61 -32.73
CA SER A 455 32.09 16.98 -33.93
C SER A 455 33.22 16.04 -33.52
N TYR A 456 33.25 14.87 -34.14
CA TYR A 456 34.26 13.83 -34.00
C TYR A 456 34.95 13.63 -35.35
N PRO A 457 35.96 14.46 -35.70
CA PRO A 457 36.61 14.40 -37.01
C PRO A 457 37.24 13.04 -37.32
N GLU A 458 37.74 12.35 -36.30
CA GLU A 458 38.39 11.04 -36.43
C GLU A 458 37.40 9.95 -36.91
N TYR A 459 36.08 10.14 -36.62
CA TYR A 459 35.02 9.24 -36.99
C TYR A 459 34.14 9.79 -38.12
N HIS A 460 34.47 10.97 -38.69
CA HIS A 460 33.63 11.68 -39.66
C HIS A 460 32.17 11.80 -39.19
N LEU A 461 31.98 12.19 -37.94
CA LEU A 461 30.69 12.21 -37.28
C LEU A 461 30.45 13.55 -36.55
N SER A 462 29.37 14.21 -36.88
CA SER A 462 28.84 15.34 -36.13
C SER A 462 27.56 14.91 -35.39
N THR A 463 27.48 15.22 -34.10
CA THR A 463 26.39 14.74 -33.25
C THR A 463 25.69 15.87 -32.51
N LEU A 464 24.38 15.70 -32.31
CA LEU A 464 23.59 16.43 -31.33
C LEU A 464 23.46 15.56 -30.07
N GLN A 465 24.02 16.00 -28.95
CA GLN A 465 24.13 15.18 -27.74
C GLN A 465 23.18 15.63 -26.65
N ASN A 466 22.54 14.63 -26.02
CA ASN A 466 21.82 14.80 -24.76
C ASN A 466 22.48 13.89 -23.73
N ILE A 467 22.90 14.46 -22.59
CA ILE A 467 23.60 13.75 -21.52
C ILE A 467 22.80 13.99 -20.23
N VAL A 468 22.25 12.93 -19.65
CA VAL A 468 21.27 13.00 -18.55
C VAL A 468 21.73 12.15 -17.37
N TYR A 469 21.73 12.72 -16.17
CA TYR A 469 22.05 12.01 -14.94
C TYR A 469 20.87 11.16 -14.45
N ILE A 470 21.13 9.90 -14.13
CA ILE A 470 20.15 8.95 -13.58
C ILE A 470 20.45 8.73 -12.09
N GLU A 471 19.74 9.44 -11.23
CA GLU A 471 19.97 9.45 -9.78
C GLU A 471 19.92 8.05 -9.14
N LYS A 472 18.94 7.20 -9.52
CA LYS A 472 18.74 5.87 -8.94
C LYS A 472 19.91 4.92 -9.19
N GLU A 473 20.49 5.00 -10.37
CA GLU A 473 21.56 4.09 -10.82
C GLU A 473 22.94 4.71 -10.63
N ASN A 474 23.00 5.97 -10.21
CA ASN A 474 24.23 6.77 -10.16
C ASN A 474 25.02 6.63 -11.47
N ALA A 475 24.35 6.85 -12.59
CA ALA A 475 24.88 6.68 -13.93
C ALA A 475 24.46 7.84 -14.83
N VAL A 476 25.14 8.00 -15.96
CA VAL A 476 24.81 9.01 -16.97
C VAL A 476 24.37 8.31 -18.25
N LEU A 477 23.18 8.66 -18.74
CA LEU A 477 22.68 8.26 -20.05
C LEU A 477 23.02 9.32 -21.09
N ALA A 478 23.74 8.95 -22.12
CA ALA A 478 24.03 9.81 -23.26
C ALA A 478 23.34 9.28 -24.52
N THR A 479 22.74 10.20 -25.28
CA THR A 479 22.13 9.90 -26.58
C THR A 479 22.74 10.83 -27.60
N PHE A 480 23.32 10.28 -28.67
CA PHE A 480 23.92 11.03 -29.76
C PHE A 480 23.11 10.82 -31.04
N ILE A 481 22.64 11.91 -31.60
CA ILE A 481 21.91 11.95 -32.86
C ILE A 481 22.91 12.36 -33.92
N ASP A 482 23.08 11.57 -34.97
CA ASP A 482 23.91 11.92 -36.12
C ASP A 482 23.28 13.07 -36.90
N ILE A 483 24.00 14.16 -37.00
CA ILE A 483 23.64 15.37 -37.76
C ILE A 483 24.68 15.71 -38.83
N THR A 484 25.54 14.76 -39.17
CA THR A 484 26.64 14.98 -40.14
C THR A 484 26.12 15.48 -41.47
N ARG A 485 25.08 14.85 -42.00
CA ARG A 485 24.51 15.21 -43.27
C ARG A 485 23.83 16.58 -43.27
N GLU A 486 23.17 16.92 -42.17
CA GLU A 486 22.55 18.23 -41.96
C GLU A 486 23.60 19.34 -41.91
N GLU A 487 24.73 19.10 -41.25
CA GLU A 487 25.85 20.05 -41.21
C GLU A 487 26.55 20.16 -42.57
N GLU A 488 26.78 19.06 -43.26
CA GLU A 488 27.33 19.09 -44.63
C GLU A 488 26.43 19.89 -45.59
N LEU A 489 25.13 19.66 -45.56
CA LEU A 489 24.16 20.42 -46.37
C LEU A 489 24.14 21.89 -45.99
N ALA A 490 24.21 22.21 -44.72
CA ALA A 490 24.25 23.59 -44.24
C ALA A 490 25.54 24.28 -44.70
N GLN A 491 26.67 23.59 -44.68
CA GLN A 491 27.96 24.08 -45.18
C GLN A 491 27.93 24.30 -46.69
N GLU A 492 27.41 23.31 -47.45
CA GLU A 492 27.27 23.49 -48.92
C GLU A 492 26.35 24.67 -49.26
N ASP A 493 25.27 24.87 -48.51
CA ASP A 493 24.33 25.97 -48.75
C ASP A 493 24.98 27.31 -48.39
N TYR A 494 25.81 27.34 -47.35
CA TYR A 494 26.60 28.50 -46.96
C TYR A 494 27.65 28.85 -48.03
N GLU A 495 28.37 27.85 -48.59
CA GLU A 495 29.33 28.04 -49.67
C GLU A 495 28.66 28.55 -50.95
N LYS A 496 27.51 27.99 -51.31
CA LYS A 496 26.69 28.49 -52.46
C LYS A 496 26.23 29.93 -52.26
N LYS A 497 25.87 30.31 -51.03
CA LYS A 497 25.52 31.68 -50.69
C LYS A 497 26.74 32.62 -50.85
N LEU A 498 27.93 32.20 -50.40
CA LEU A 498 29.16 32.95 -50.54
C LEU A 498 29.52 33.12 -52.03
N GLU A 499 29.47 32.03 -52.82
CA GLU A 499 29.72 32.15 -54.29
C GLU A 499 28.70 33.08 -54.96
N THR A 500 27.45 33.03 -54.56
CA THR A 500 26.39 33.91 -55.08
C THR A 500 26.68 35.37 -54.75
N ILE A 501 27.14 35.64 -53.51
CA ILE A 501 27.54 36.97 -53.05
C ILE A 501 28.79 37.47 -53.85
N ASP A 502 29.81 36.62 -54.05
CA ASP A 502 31.00 36.97 -54.83
C ASP A 502 30.63 37.27 -56.30
N LEU A 503 29.76 36.44 -56.89
CA LEU A 503 29.25 36.67 -58.24
C LEU A 503 28.45 37.97 -58.35
N ALA A 504 27.58 38.23 -57.36
CA ALA A 504 26.83 39.48 -57.29
C ALA A 504 27.74 40.70 -57.17
N GLN A 505 28.79 40.61 -56.32
CA GLN A 505 29.80 41.66 -56.18
C GLN A 505 30.56 41.89 -57.48
N LYS A 506 30.95 40.85 -58.22
CA LYS A 506 31.61 40.95 -59.54
C LYS A 506 30.70 41.60 -60.55
N VAL A 507 29.41 41.26 -60.60
CA VAL A 507 28.41 41.88 -61.50
C VAL A 507 28.21 43.34 -61.12
N ILE A 508 28.10 43.66 -59.81
CA ILE A 508 28.00 45.04 -59.34
C ILE A 508 29.24 45.86 -59.78
N HIS A 509 30.45 45.28 -59.57
CA HIS A 509 31.69 45.95 -59.93
C HIS A 509 31.76 46.21 -61.46
N LYS A 510 31.39 45.21 -62.27
CA LYS A 510 31.31 45.34 -63.74
C LYS A 510 30.26 46.37 -64.20
N GLN A 511 29.08 46.32 -63.55
CA GLN A 511 28.04 47.33 -63.81
C GLN A 511 28.50 48.75 -63.40
N MET A 512 29.20 48.89 -62.31
CA MET A 512 29.78 50.14 -61.87
C MET A 512 30.87 50.67 -62.83
N MET A 513 31.74 49.78 -63.33
CA MET A 513 32.73 50.16 -64.33
C MET A 513 32.05 50.69 -65.61
N VAL A 514 31.04 49.96 -66.12
CA VAL A 514 30.26 50.40 -67.27
C VAL A 514 29.48 51.69 -66.96
N ALA A 515 28.90 51.81 -65.75
CA ALA A 515 28.20 53.04 -65.35
C ALA A 515 29.17 54.21 -65.13
N GLN A 516 30.41 54.00 -64.69
CA GLN A 516 31.49 55.02 -64.63
C GLN A 516 31.92 55.44 -66.04
N GLU A 517 31.99 54.50 -66.99
CA GLU A 517 32.28 54.79 -68.41
C GLU A 517 31.15 55.56 -69.04
N ILE A 518 29.88 55.22 -68.73
CA ILE A 518 28.69 55.98 -69.20
C ILE A 518 28.58 57.34 -68.46
N ALA A 519 28.93 57.39 -67.11
CA ALA A 519 28.88 58.65 -66.37
C ALA A 519 29.99 59.61 -66.69
N GLY A 520 31.08 59.10 -67.29
CA GLY A 520 32.04 59.95 -67.99
C GLY A 520 31.42 60.66 -69.20
N LEU A 521 30.25 60.20 -69.68
CA LEU A 521 29.50 60.76 -70.78
C LEU A 521 28.22 61.52 -70.38
N LEU A 522 27.64 61.21 -69.17
CA LEU A 522 26.43 61.82 -68.64
C LEU A 522 26.48 61.79 -67.11
N GLY A 523 26.70 62.93 -66.48
CA GLY A 523 26.71 63.05 -65.01
C GLY A 523 25.38 62.69 -64.35
N GLU A 524 25.50 62.19 -63.12
CA GLU A 524 24.41 61.92 -62.19
C GLU A 524 23.58 60.62 -62.37
N THR A 525 23.92 59.53 -61.69
CA THR A 525 22.96 58.62 -61.02
C THR A 525 23.59 57.37 -60.42
N THR A 526 24.89 57.31 -60.21
CA THR A 526 25.61 56.09 -59.84
C THR A 526 25.70 55.82 -58.29
N ALA A 527 25.38 56.81 -57.47
CA ALA A 527 25.51 56.66 -56.01
C ALA A 527 24.38 55.86 -55.31
N GLU A 528 23.13 56.02 -55.83
CA GLU A 528 21.95 55.33 -55.21
C GLU A 528 21.90 53.86 -55.54
N THR A 529 22.33 53.42 -56.71
CA THR A 529 22.35 52.00 -57.10
C THR A 529 23.39 51.21 -56.25
N LYS A 530 24.53 51.83 -55.97
CA LYS A 530 25.60 51.25 -55.13
C LYS A 530 25.14 51.05 -53.69
N THR A 531 24.40 52.01 -53.12
CA THR A 531 23.93 51.97 -51.74
C THR A 531 22.81 50.91 -51.59
N THR A 532 21.94 50.75 -52.54
CA THR A 532 20.85 49.77 -52.50
C THR A 532 21.34 48.33 -52.67
N LEU A 533 22.30 48.10 -53.56
CA LEU A 533 22.94 46.79 -53.74
C LEU A 533 23.85 46.38 -52.57
N SER A 534 24.57 47.34 -51.98
CA SER A 534 25.37 47.08 -50.76
C SER A 534 24.47 46.75 -49.55
N LYS A 535 23.26 47.32 -49.47
CA LYS A 535 22.24 46.93 -48.46
C LYS A 535 21.70 45.52 -48.69
N LEU A 536 21.48 45.14 -49.95
CA LEU A 536 21.01 43.81 -50.32
C LEU A 536 22.08 42.74 -49.96
N CYS A 537 23.37 43.01 -50.23
CA CYS A 537 24.44 42.11 -49.84
C CYS A 537 24.59 42.00 -48.34
N ARG A 538 24.40 43.08 -47.57
CA ARG A 538 24.37 43.01 -46.11
C ARG A 538 23.21 42.21 -45.57
N SER A 539 22.02 42.39 -46.10
CA SER A 539 20.82 41.63 -45.73
C SER A 539 21.00 40.13 -45.97
N LEU A 540 21.70 39.72 -47.03
CA LEU A 540 21.99 38.31 -47.33
C LEU A 540 23.11 37.75 -46.40
N LEU A 541 23.98 38.60 -45.84
CA LEU A 541 24.99 38.22 -44.86
C LEU A 541 24.43 38.18 -43.42
N ASP A 542 23.49 39.07 -43.08
CA ASP A 542 22.82 39.10 -41.79
C ASP A 542 21.91 37.90 -41.55
N ASP A 543 21.32 37.33 -42.63
CA ASP A 543 20.52 36.11 -42.57
C ASP A 543 21.38 34.84 -42.32
N SER A 544 22.70 34.94 -42.51
CA SER A 544 23.66 33.86 -42.23
C SER A 544 24.34 33.96 -40.84
N SER A 545 24.06 35.01 -40.06
CA SER A 545 24.66 35.24 -38.72
C SER A 545 23.85 34.72 -37.55
N LEU A 546 22.96 33.73 -37.79
CA LEU A 546 22.27 33.01 -36.71
C LEU A 546 23.10 31.91 -36.06
N HIS A 547 24.42 31.94 -36.21
CA HIS A 547 25.36 31.03 -35.57
C HIS A 547 26.58 31.77 -35.04
N GLU A 548 26.39 32.72 -34.11
CA GLU A 548 27.43 33.16 -33.22
C GLU A 548 26.82 33.43 -31.83
N GLU A 549 27.27 32.59 -30.89
CA GLU A 549 27.36 32.82 -29.46
C GLU A 549 26.07 33.19 -28.70
N ASP A 550 25.32 32.17 -28.25
CA ASP A 550 24.47 32.32 -27.09
C ASP A 550 25.33 32.61 -25.87
N GLU A 551 25.50 33.89 -25.55
CA GLU A 551 25.88 34.32 -24.21
C GLU A 551 24.82 33.80 -23.22
N MET A 552 25.27 33.02 -22.26
CA MET A 552 24.56 32.45 -21.15
C MET A 552 23.69 33.50 -20.44
N GLU A 553 22.39 33.52 -20.65
CA GLU A 553 21.45 34.14 -19.72
C GLU A 553 21.26 33.25 -18.48
N PRO A 554 21.14 33.83 -17.28
CA PRO A 554 21.02 33.08 -16.04
C PRO A 554 19.66 32.34 -15.96
N PRO A 555 19.58 31.22 -15.24
CA PRO A 555 18.42 30.33 -15.26
C PRO A 555 17.19 30.99 -14.61
N LEU A 556 16.08 30.95 -15.34
CA LEU A 556 14.76 31.26 -14.83
C LEU A 556 14.29 30.20 -13.85
N GLU A 557 13.80 30.66 -12.72
CA GLU A 557 13.29 29.90 -11.58
C GLU A 557 12.22 28.88 -11.92
N ASN A 558 12.28 27.77 -11.20
CA ASN A 558 11.35 26.65 -11.04
C ASN A 558 9.88 26.92 -11.42
N VAL A 559 9.40 26.25 -12.45
CA VAL A 559 7.97 25.97 -12.63
C VAL A 559 7.70 24.53 -12.27
N HIS A 560 7.01 24.32 -11.14
CA HIS A 560 6.42 23.05 -10.76
C HIS A 560 5.38 22.62 -11.79
N ILE A 561 5.63 21.52 -12.47
CA ILE A 561 4.61 20.84 -13.28
C ILE A 561 3.93 19.82 -12.37
N GLY A 562 2.71 20.15 -11.94
CA GLY A 562 1.80 19.23 -11.28
C GLY A 562 1.30 18.17 -12.26
N SER A 563 1.33 16.92 -11.79
CA SER A 563 0.76 15.76 -12.47
C SER A 563 -0.77 15.88 -12.60
N GLY A 564 -1.24 16.13 -13.81
CA GLY A 564 -2.66 16.04 -14.17
C GLY A 564 -2.87 15.06 -15.30
N ALA A 565 -3.51 13.93 -15.00
CA ALA A 565 -3.94 12.95 -15.96
C ALA A 565 -5.07 13.51 -16.85
N VAL A 566 -4.92 13.39 -18.17
CA VAL A 566 -5.96 13.69 -19.15
C VAL A 566 -6.57 12.37 -19.64
N PRO A 567 -7.89 12.19 -19.62
CA PRO A 567 -8.53 11.10 -20.36
C PRO A 567 -8.90 11.56 -21.77
N LEU A 568 -8.57 10.73 -22.76
CA LEU A 568 -9.07 10.77 -24.12
C LEU A 568 -10.51 10.23 -24.18
N SER A 569 -11.44 11.00 -24.71
CA SER A 569 -12.48 10.52 -25.64
C SER A 569 -13.40 11.66 -26.07
N GLY A 570 -13.46 11.94 -27.34
CA GLY A 570 -14.63 11.67 -28.17
C GLY A 570 -15.45 12.88 -28.59
N VAL A 571 -15.35 13.21 -29.88
CA VAL A 571 -16.46 13.57 -30.80
C VAL A 571 -17.05 14.98 -30.74
N MET A 572 -16.90 15.63 -31.89
CA MET A 572 -17.53 16.86 -32.39
C MET A 572 -19.05 16.93 -32.17
N THR A 573 -19.54 18.14 -31.90
CA THR A 573 -20.58 18.79 -32.75
C THR A 573 -20.57 20.30 -32.54
N ARG A 574 -20.88 20.99 -33.62
CA ARG A 574 -21.07 22.46 -33.81
C ARG A 574 -22.33 22.95 -33.07
N ASP A 575 -22.34 24.13 -32.55
CA ASP A 575 -23.00 25.36 -33.01
C ASP A 575 -23.26 26.39 -31.89
N SER A 576 -22.98 27.61 -32.27
CA SER A 576 -23.69 28.87 -32.10
C SER A 576 -23.59 29.69 -30.78
N LEU A 577 -22.89 30.83 -30.93
CA LEU A 577 -23.34 32.23 -30.72
C LEU A 577 -23.70 32.76 -29.31
N GLY A 578 -23.02 33.86 -28.97
CA GLY A 578 -23.50 34.97 -28.15
C GLY A 578 -22.72 35.15 -26.85
N GLY A 579 -21.88 36.10 -26.62
CA GLY A 579 -22.06 37.53 -26.61
C GLY A 579 -22.04 38.03 -25.18
N GLY A 580 -21.07 38.89 -24.77
CA GLY A 580 -21.22 39.75 -23.62
C GLY A 580 -20.08 39.81 -22.61
N SER A 581 -19.15 40.73 -22.77
CA SER A 581 -18.34 41.40 -21.75
C SER A 581 -19.07 42.63 -21.23
N PRO A 582 -18.56 43.44 -20.27
CA PRO A 582 -17.69 43.27 -19.08
C PRO A 582 -18.18 44.05 -17.81
N ARG A 583 -17.45 44.01 -16.71
CA ARG A 583 -17.25 45.11 -15.68
C ARG A 583 -16.65 44.48 -14.43
N GLN A 584 -15.47 44.82 -14.04
CA GLN A 584 -14.82 45.94 -13.32
C GLN A 584 -15.20 46.07 -11.85
N ALA A 585 -14.13 46.24 -11.09
CA ALA A 585 -13.91 46.95 -9.82
C ALA A 585 -14.04 46.08 -8.56
N GLY A 586 -13.18 46.12 -7.60
CA GLY A 586 -12.13 47.02 -7.15
C GLY A 586 -11.68 46.56 -5.78
N SER A 587 -10.44 46.59 -5.53
CA SER A 587 -9.60 47.35 -4.61
C SER A 587 -9.78 47.21 -3.11
N GLN A 588 -8.61 47.13 -2.50
CA GLN A 588 -8.05 47.67 -1.23
C GLN A 588 -7.86 46.63 -0.12
N SER A 589 -6.59 46.21 0.13
CA SER A 589 -5.48 46.86 0.88
C SER A 589 -5.78 46.99 2.38
N VAL A 590 -4.87 46.52 3.24
CA VAL A 590 -4.00 47.26 4.15
C VAL A 590 -3.50 46.36 5.29
N ILE A 591 -2.22 46.04 5.30
CA ILE A 591 -1.06 46.44 6.13
C ILE A 591 -1.01 46.01 7.60
N SER A 592 0.15 45.46 7.94
CA SER A 592 1.03 45.58 9.13
C SER A 592 0.74 44.66 10.31
N GLY A 593 1.69 44.13 10.97
CA GLY A 593 3.05 44.49 11.24
C GLY A 593 3.76 43.49 12.15
N ALA A 594 5.00 43.65 12.18
CA ALA A 594 6.16 42.98 12.70
C ALA A 594 6.27 42.84 14.24
N SER A 595 7.15 41.90 14.59
CA SER A 595 8.22 41.91 15.61
C SER A 595 8.24 40.57 16.33
N GLY A 596 9.25 39.78 16.31
CA GLY A 596 10.66 39.95 16.57
C GLY A 596 10.95 39.62 18.02
N ILE A 597 11.70 38.54 18.28
CA ILE A 597 12.84 38.48 19.22
C ILE A 597 13.27 37.04 19.46
N ARG A 598 14.50 36.73 19.13
CA ARG A 598 15.41 35.68 19.66
C ARG A 598 16.41 36.41 20.58
N PRO A 599 17.40 35.76 21.25
CA PRO A 599 17.52 34.45 21.89
C PRO A 599 18.16 34.55 23.30
N GLY A 600 18.34 33.42 23.99
CA GLY A 600 19.17 33.38 25.20
C GLY A 600 19.68 31.98 25.52
N ALA A 601 20.99 31.80 25.41
CA ALA A 601 21.74 30.63 25.83
C ALA A 601 22.38 30.87 27.21
N SER A 602 22.56 29.79 27.99
CA SER A 602 23.60 29.55 29.01
C SER A 602 23.17 28.29 29.79
N GLY A 603 23.94 27.28 30.09
CA GLY A 603 25.36 27.16 30.31
C GLY A 603 25.58 26.43 31.63
N ALA A 604 26.33 25.29 31.59
CA ALA A 604 27.16 24.66 32.64
C ALA A 604 26.41 24.09 33.88
N SER A 605 26.80 23.00 34.53
CA SER A 605 28.08 22.32 34.71
C SER A 605 27.92 21.03 35.49
N ALA A 606 28.92 20.19 35.41
CA ALA A 606 29.14 18.88 35.99
C ALA A 606 29.15 18.81 37.53
N SER A 607 28.84 17.62 38.08
CA SER A 607 29.65 17.08 39.18
C SER A 607 29.51 15.53 39.27
N LYS A 608 30.69 14.90 39.34
CA LYS A 608 30.91 13.48 39.65
C LYS A 608 30.63 13.21 41.15
N ALA A 609 30.16 12.02 41.46
CA ALA A 609 30.52 11.32 42.70
C ALA A 609 30.39 9.82 42.49
N ASP A 610 31.51 9.15 42.73
CA ASP A 610 31.72 7.73 42.94
C ASP A 610 30.96 7.20 44.16
N SER A 611 30.43 5.99 44.08
CA SER A 611 30.56 5.03 45.20
C SER A 611 30.18 3.62 44.73
N SER A 612 31.13 2.73 44.89
CA SER A 612 31.09 1.28 44.82
C SER A 612 30.11 0.67 45.81
N GLU A 613 29.32 -0.34 45.40
CA GLU A 613 28.97 -1.45 46.28
C GLU A 613 28.60 -2.70 45.47
N THR A 614 29.20 -3.78 45.91
CA THR A 614 29.10 -5.17 45.45
C THR A 614 27.80 -5.81 45.89
N ALA A 615 27.09 -6.54 45.01
CA ALA A 615 26.19 -7.61 45.43
C ALA A 615 25.98 -8.64 44.31
N GLU A 616 26.25 -9.81 44.66
CA GLU A 616 26.02 -11.18 44.24
C GLU A 616 25.08 -11.48 43.07
N LYS A 617 25.56 -12.37 42.17
CA LYS A 617 24.80 -13.12 41.17
C LYS A 617 24.03 -14.28 41.78
N PRO A 618 22.81 -14.57 41.36
CA PRO A 618 22.29 -15.94 41.38
C PRO A 618 22.45 -16.61 40.03
N ALA A 619 22.80 -17.88 40.09
CA ALA A 619 23.09 -18.80 39.01
C ALA A 619 21.86 -19.22 38.21
N GLY A 620 22.07 -19.57 36.93
CA GLY A 620 21.28 -20.56 36.24
C GLY A 620 20.54 -20.08 34.98
N TYR A 621 21.26 -19.88 33.87
CA TYR A 621 20.68 -19.99 32.52
C TYR A 621 21.46 -21.03 31.72
N VAL A 622 20.75 -22.10 31.36
CA VAL A 622 21.24 -23.16 30.49
C VAL A 622 21.15 -22.65 29.05
N HIS A 623 22.30 -22.53 28.39
CA HIS A 623 22.42 -22.32 26.96
C HIS A 623 22.02 -23.60 26.22
N LEU A 624 20.91 -23.59 25.48
CA LEU A 624 20.60 -24.60 24.49
C LEU A 624 21.24 -24.18 23.17
N GLY A 625 22.21 -24.97 22.73
CA GLY A 625 22.99 -24.77 21.52
C GLY A 625 22.16 -24.89 20.26
N SER A 626 22.55 -24.09 19.25
CA SER A 626 22.08 -24.11 17.88
C SER A 626 22.33 -25.48 17.22
N ILE A 627 21.24 -26.17 16.88
CA ILE A 627 21.29 -27.37 16.02
C ILE A 627 21.23 -26.91 14.57
N ARG A 628 22.33 -27.07 13.84
CA ARG A 628 22.34 -26.98 12.36
C ARG A 628 21.77 -28.28 11.78
N PRO A 629 20.88 -28.23 10.77
CA PRO A 629 20.43 -29.43 10.10
C PRO A 629 21.56 -30.01 9.21
N LYS A 630 21.80 -31.30 9.36
CA LYS A 630 22.68 -32.10 8.49
C LYS A 630 21.97 -32.34 7.17
N SER A 631 22.63 -32.00 6.07
CA SER A 631 22.27 -32.41 4.72
C SER A 631 22.36 -33.95 4.55
N PRO A 632 21.41 -34.58 3.84
CA PRO A 632 21.53 -36.01 3.51
C PRO A 632 22.52 -36.17 2.35
N GLY A 633 23.55 -36.98 2.59
CA GLY A 633 24.49 -37.38 1.57
C GLY A 633 23.84 -38.37 0.60
N PHE A 634 24.01 -38.12 -0.69
CA PHE A 634 23.80 -39.09 -1.74
C PHE A 634 24.98 -40.08 -1.73
N GLY A 635 24.67 -41.36 -1.57
CA GLY A 635 25.56 -42.48 -1.84
C GLY A 635 24.87 -43.47 -2.78
N ARG A 636 25.45 -43.61 -3.98
CA ARG A 636 25.33 -44.63 -5.05
C ARG A 636 23.97 -45.24 -5.36
#